data_d4fa8375a93865ed41cb5cd40a7474d0
#
_entry.id   d4fa8375a93865ed41cb5cd40a7474d0
#
_cell.length_a   1.000
_cell.length_b   1.000
_cell.length_c   1.000
_cell.angle_alpha   90.00
_cell.angle_beta   90.00
_cell.angle_gamma   90.00
#
_symmetry.space_group_name_H-M   'P 1'
#
loop_
_entity.id
_entity.type
_entity.pdbx_description
1 polymer ?
#
loop_
_entity_poly.entity_id
_entity_poly.type
_entity_poly.pdbx_seq_one_letter_code
_entity_poly.pdbx_strand_id
1 'polypeptide(L)'
;MIFMPSICFASRTADSLLITRIWDYSKNYSGSVNGLEQNLYLRYTFGSERRNPTLFLVPTMYTIAKGERDYIGESYCRIKYRTPCDYDLHRQVVCGTIPHNRFTMSALVRYITPNLYGISIYPESILSPFHRSNRFFYKYRVLQGMGYQTVIRFRPRVNNTQLVTGYATVNTQTGQVLSVTYEGEFDMISFKVNTVMNQTSGHQLLPEKSTIDAKFNFLGNKVTSTFTAIYNCPVTLPDSLDEQDNRELMDSLRPISLRWKEEILYQHYDSLRQQPDTTDIDTTAIQKNNKMKEILWDVIGDNLVNSTHANAGAFSMNISPILNPLYFGYSHSHGFSYKLKFGLQYTWNSHRYLTFNPNFGYNFKQRQFYYTAPLRMNYNPKRNGYAEISWANGNRINSGSLIDDIHERIGPNFNVPEFKDEYFQLVNNVVAFDWLEITNGIVYHRRRSSNRGLMGQLNLPEEYRSFAPMATIRLMPWKKGPVLTANYERRFPNVFKSNLKYERWEFDASQKIKLSSLRLLNWRGGAGFYTSRSTEYFVDYTNFRDENLPTGWEDEWTGQFQLLDSKWYNESEYYLRGHLSLESPLLALGWTPLVGHFVETEMIYASILGIQHTHFYSEVGYGFTNRYFSTGVFASFLNHKFQSFGCKFTIEIFKRW
;
A
#
# COMPACT_ATOMS: atom_id res chain seq x y z
N MET A 1 57.00 3.62 -31.85
CA MET A 1 55.82 3.72 -32.70
C MET A 1 54.62 3.39 -31.89
N ILE A 2 53.99 4.42 -31.32
CA ILE A 2 52.88 4.32 -30.37
C ILE A 2 51.61 4.70 -31.15
N PHE A 3 50.77 3.73 -31.44
CA PHE A 3 49.42 3.98 -31.96
C PHE A 3 48.47 3.03 -31.23
N MET A 4 47.67 3.53 -30.31
CA MET A 4 46.32 3.13 -29.95
C MET A 4 45.87 3.68 -28.58
N PRO A 5 45.30 4.86 -28.54
CA PRO A 5 44.14 5.04 -27.64
C PRO A 5 42.94 5.75 -28.25
N SER A 6 42.98 6.17 -29.51
CA SER A 6 41.91 7.02 -30.08
C SER A 6 40.60 6.30 -30.39
N ILE A 7 40.63 5.01 -30.69
CA ILE A 7 39.44 4.24 -31.06
C ILE A 7 38.52 3.99 -29.83
N CYS A 8 39.09 3.85 -28.67
CA CYS A 8 38.32 3.57 -27.44
C CYS A 8 37.56 4.81 -26.93
N PHE A 9 38.03 6.02 -27.16
CA PHE A 9 37.38 7.27 -26.77
C PHE A 9 36.25 7.66 -27.73
N ALA A 10 36.43 7.48 -29.05
CA ALA A 10 35.40 7.76 -30.04
C ALA A 10 34.16 6.84 -29.89
N SER A 11 34.36 5.58 -29.58
CA SER A 11 33.28 4.62 -29.30
C SER A 11 32.48 5.00 -28.05
N ARG A 12 33.12 5.39 -26.96
CA ARG A 12 32.43 5.79 -25.71
C ARG A 12 31.60 7.07 -25.86
N THR A 13 32.03 8.03 -26.66
CA THR A 13 31.27 9.26 -26.93
C THR A 13 30.06 9.00 -27.82
N ALA A 14 30.18 8.16 -28.84
CA ALA A 14 29.09 7.77 -29.73
C ALA A 14 28.00 6.96 -28.95
N ASP A 15 28.42 6.03 -28.09
CA ASP A 15 27.52 5.27 -27.24
C ASP A 15 26.76 6.17 -26.27
N SER A 16 27.42 7.16 -25.66
CA SER A 16 26.79 8.13 -24.77
C SER A 16 25.78 9.02 -25.49
N LEU A 17 26.07 9.43 -26.72
CA LEU A 17 25.15 10.22 -27.56
C LEU A 17 23.90 9.41 -27.93
N LEU A 18 24.05 8.13 -28.28
CA LEU A 18 22.93 7.27 -28.61
C LEU A 18 22.01 7.09 -27.38
N ILE A 19 22.57 6.80 -26.22
CA ILE A 19 21.79 6.66 -24.97
C ILE A 19 21.06 7.97 -24.67
N THR A 20 21.67 9.12 -24.89
CA THR A 20 21.01 10.42 -24.67
C THR A 20 19.85 10.61 -25.65
N ARG A 21 20.00 10.22 -26.93
CA ARG A 21 18.91 10.28 -27.92
C ARG A 21 17.70 9.40 -27.48
N ILE A 22 17.96 8.22 -26.92
CA ILE A 22 16.89 7.35 -26.41
C ILE A 22 16.14 8.03 -25.27
N TRP A 23 16.83 8.62 -24.30
CA TRP A 23 16.19 9.31 -23.18
C TRP A 23 15.40 10.55 -23.58
N ASP A 24 15.82 11.21 -24.64
CA ASP A 24 15.15 12.42 -25.14
C ASP A 24 14.08 12.12 -26.20
N TYR A 25 14.01 10.87 -26.70
CA TYR A 25 13.07 10.48 -27.75
C TYR A 25 11.61 10.80 -27.39
N SER A 26 11.17 10.44 -26.19
CA SER A 26 9.78 10.64 -25.75
C SER A 26 9.39 12.12 -25.66
N LYS A 27 10.32 13.04 -25.48
CA LYS A 27 10.03 14.47 -25.38
C LYS A 27 9.47 15.04 -26.69
N ASN A 28 9.89 14.48 -27.81
CA ASN A 28 9.47 14.93 -29.13
C ASN A 28 8.03 14.50 -29.49
N TYR A 29 7.47 13.53 -28.75
CA TYR A 29 6.18 12.91 -29.05
C TYR A 29 5.21 12.92 -27.86
N SER A 30 5.49 13.67 -26.81
CA SER A 30 4.73 13.64 -25.55
C SER A 30 3.25 14.03 -25.70
N GLY A 31 2.89 14.79 -26.73
CA GLY A 31 1.52 15.19 -27.03
C GLY A 31 0.78 14.27 -28.03
N SER A 32 1.47 13.36 -28.71
CA SER A 32 0.90 12.57 -29.82
C SER A 32 -0.08 11.49 -29.39
N VAL A 33 -0.10 11.11 -28.11
CA VAL A 33 -0.90 10.00 -27.57
C VAL A 33 -2.24 10.45 -27.01
N ASN A 34 -2.40 11.74 -26.70
CA ASN A 34 -3.62 12.23 -26.08
C ASN A 34 -4.84 12.16 -27.03
N GLY A 35 -5.89 11.49 -26.59
CA GLY A 35 -7.12 11.28 -27.37
C GLY A 35 -7.03 10.12 -28.39
N LEU A 36 -5.91 9.41 -28.46
CA LEU A 36 -5.76 8.27 -29.33
C LEU A 36 -6.62 7.09 -28.86
N GLU A 37 -7.35 6.49 -29.79
CA GLU A 37 -8.13 5.28 -29.54
C GLU A 37 -7.59 4.11 -30.38
N GLN A 38 -7.53 2.93 -29.75
CA GLN A 38 -7.09 1.68 -30.40
C GLN A 38 -7.93 0.52 -29.94
N ASN A 39 -8.05 -0.51 -30.80
CA ASN A 39 -8.60 -1.80 -30.40
C ASN A 39 -7.47 -2.68 -29.89
N LEU A 40 -7.71 -3.36 -28.80
CA LEU A 40 -6.75 -4.16 -28.05
C LEU A 40 -7.31 -5.57 -27.85
N TYR A 41 -6.56 -6.56 -28.30
CA TYR A 41 -6.83 -7.95 -27.98
C TYR A 41 -5.90 -8.41 -26.86
N LEU A 42 -6.48 -8.99 -25.81
CA LEU A 42 -5.77 -9.55 -24.66
C LEU A 42 -6.05 -11.04 -24.56
N ARG A 43 -5.00 -11.84 -24.36
CA ARG A 43 -5.10 -13.26 -24.02
C ARG A 43 -4.20 -13.56 -22.84
N TYR A 44 -4.70 -14.32 -21.90
CA TYR A 44 -3.97 -14.72 -20.71
C TYR A 44 -4.27 -16.17 -20.36
N THR A 45 -3.22 -16.88 -19.95
CA THR A 45 -3.31 -18.26 -19.47
C THR A 45 -2.68 -18.36 -18.09
N PHE A 46 -3.29 -19.13 -17.21
CA PHE A 46 -2.76 -19.46 -15.89
C PHE A 46 -2.67 -20.97 -15.75
N GLY A 47 -1.57 -21.44 -15.18
CA GLY A 47 -1.36 -22.84 -14.85
C GLY A 47 -0.87 -22.97 -13.40
N SER A 48 -1.55 -23.78 -12.60
CA SER A 48 -1.16 -24.07 -11.22
C SER A 48 -0.44 -25.43 -11.16
N GLU A 49 0.91 -25.42 -11.25
CA GLU A 49 1.71 -26.66 -11.22
C GLU A 49 1.68 -27.30 -9.83
N ARG A 50 1.81 -26.49 -8.78
CA ARG A 50 1.75 -26.94 -7.39
C ARG A 50 0.99 -25.93 -6.56
N ARG A 51 0.05 -26.37 -5.75
CA ARG A 51 -0.66 -25.56 -4.76
C ARG A 51 -0.76 -26.31 -3.43
N ASN A 52 -0.62 -25.56 -2.35
CA ASN A 52 -0.78 -26.04 -0.99
C ASN A 52 -1.47 -24.99 -0.13
N PRO A 53 -1.93 -25.30 1.11
CA PRO A 53 -2.66 -24.38 1.95
C PRO A 53 -1.96 -23.05 2.24
N THR A 54 -0.63 -22.95 2.14
CA THR A 54 0.07 -21.68 2.37
C THR A 54 -0.22 -20.61 1.31
N LEU A 55 -0.89 -20.97 0.22
CA LEU A 55 -1.31 -20.01 -0.81
C LEU A 55 -2.31 -18.98 -0.28
N PHE A 56 -3.06 -19.29 0.79
CA PHE A 56 -3.95 -18.31 1.46
C PHE A 56 -3.19 -17.10 2.02
N LEU A 57 -1.88 -17.22 2.26
CA LEU A 57 -1.04 -16.10 2.66
C LEU A 57 -0.90 -15.03 1.57
N VAL A 58 -1.25 -15.36 0.31
CA VAL A 58 -1.23 -14.45 -0.83
C VAL A 58 -2.62 -14.46 -1.48
N PRO A 59 -3.58 -13.67 -0.97
CA PRO A 59 -5.00 -13.73 -1.35
C PRO A 59 -5.26 -13.64 -2.85
N THR A 60 -4.52 -12.80 -3.57
CA THR A 60 -4.67 -12.66 -5.03
C THR A 60 -4.28 -13.95 -5.76
N MET A 61 -3.17 -14.58 -5.38
CA MET A 61 -2.74 -15.84 -5.97
C MET A 61 -3.65 -17.00 -5.57
N TYR A 62 -4.17 -16.97 -4.34
CA TYR A 62 -5.19 -17.91 -3.90
C TYR A 62 -6.44 -17.83 -4.78
N THR A 63 -6.95 -16.61 -5.01
CA THR A 63 -8.12 -16.38 -5.86
C THR A 63 -7.91 -16.86 -7.31
N ILE A 64 -6.71 -16.67 -7.85
CA ILE A 64 -6.36 -17.12 -9.21
C ILE A 64 -6.22 -18.65 -9.26
N ALA A 65 -5.64 -19.26 -8.25
CA ALA A 65 -5.30 -20.68 -8.24
C ALA A 65 -6.35 -21.60 -7.58
N LYS A 66 -7.48 -21.04 -7.10
CA LYS A 66 -8.59 -21.84 -6.60
C LYS A 66 -9.40 -22.43 -7.76
N GLY A 67 -10.04 -23.58 -7.55
CA GLY A 67 -10.82 -24.26 -8.57
C GLY A 67 -9.96 -25.05 -9.53
N GLU A 68 -10.17 -24.91 -10.84
CA GLU A 68 -9.40 -25.59 -11.89
C GLU A 68 -7.91 -25.21 -11.84
N ARG A 69 -7.05 -26.07 -12.37
CA ARG A 69 -5.61 -25.83 -12.37
C ARG A 69 -5.12 -24.95 -13.50
N ASP A 70 -5.80 -25.04 -14.62
CA ASP A 70 -5.41 -24.34 -15.83
C ASP A 70 -6.59 -23.51 -16.36
N TYR A 71 -6.33 -22.27 -16.68
CA TYR A 71 -7.31 -21.31 -17.15
C TYR A 71 -6.81 -20.59 -18.39
N ILE A 72 -7.75 -20.25 -19.27
CA ILE A 72 -7.56 -19.30 -20.37
C ILE A 72 -8.63 -18.22 -20.31
N GLY A 73 -8.26 -17.00 -20.66
CA GLY A 73 -9.20 -15.91 -20.87
C GLY A 73 -8.76 -15.01 -22.00
N GLU A 74 -9.73 -14.47 -22.70
CA GLU A 74 -9.55 -13.56 -23.82
C GLU A 74 -10.46 -12.35 -23.63
N SER A 75 -10.00 -11.19 -24.07
CA SER A 75 -10.80 -9.96 -24.06
C SER A 75 -10.47 -9.12 -25.28
N TYR A 76 -11.51 -8.60 -25.93
CA TYR A 76 -11.40 -7.60 -26.98
C TYR A 76 -11.89 -6.26 -26.42
N CYS A 77 -11.02 -5.26 -26.44
CA CYS A 77 -11.21 -4.03 -25.71
C CYS A 77 -10.98 -2.83 -26.62
N ARG A 78 -11.62 -1.71 -26.29
CA ARG A 78 -11.22 -0.38 -26.79
C ARG A 78 -10.41 0.32 -25.69
N ILE A 79 -9.25 0.83 -26.07
CA ILE A 79 -8.39 1.61 -25.19
C ILE A 79 -8.31 3.04 -25.70
N LYS A 80 -8.57 4.01 -24.83
CA LYS A 80 -8.48 5.43 -25.11
C LYS A 80 -7.43 6.05 -24.22
N TYR A 81 -6.39 6.59 -24.81
CA TYR A 81 -5.24 7.13 -24.09
C TYR A 81 -5.43 8.62 -23.75
N ARG A 82 -5.10 8.99 -22.51
CA ARG A 82 -4.78 10.37 -22.10
C ARG A 82 -3.27 10.59 -22.11
N THR A 83 -2.54 9.60 -21.63
CA THR A 83 -1.08 9.48 -21.70
C THR A 83 -0.72 8.00 -21.90
N PRO A 84 0.52 7.64 -22.24
CA PRO A 84 0.89 6.22 -22.34
C PRO A 84 0.67 5.39 -21.06
N CYS A 85 0.56 6.04 -19.89
CA CYS A 85 0.30 5.38 -18.59
C CYS A 85 -1.11 5.65 -18.04
N ASP A 86 -1.85 6.57 -18.61
CA ASP A 86 -3.21 6.92 -18.19
C ASP A 86 -4.16 6.76 -19.37
N TYR A 87 -5.01 5.76 -19.29
CA TYR A 87 -5.93 5.37 -20.32
C TYR A 87 -7.23 4.82 -19.74
N ASP A 88 -8.30 4.96 -20.48
CA ASP A 88 -9.57 4.31 -20.21
C ASP A 88 -9.64 3.02 -21.04
N LEU A 89 -9.99 1.92 -20.39
CA LEU A 89 -10.15 0.61 -21.03
C LEU A 89 -11.62 0.19 -20.96
N HIS A 90 -12.24 0.00 -22.13
CA HIS A 90 -13.59 -0.52 -22.26
C HIS A 90 -13.53 -1.93 -22.84
N ARG A 91 -13.95 -2.94 -22.06
CA ARG A 91 -14.01 -4.34 -22.51
C ARG A 91 -15.33 -4.57 -23.22
N GLN A 92 -15.27 -4.90 -24.50
CA GLN A 92 -16.44 -5.08 -25.34
C GLN A 92 -16.86 -6.55 -25.41
N VAL A 93 -15.88 -7.45 -25.64
CA VAL A 93 -16.12 -8.90 -25.70
C VAL A 93 -15.15 -9.59 -24.76
N VAL A 94 -15.64 -10.55 -24.01
CA VAL A 94 -14.86 -11.39 -23.11
C VAL A 94 -15.19 -12.85 -23.35
N CYS A 95 -14.19 -13.72 -23.19
CA CYS A 95 -14.37 -15.16 -23.34
C CYS A 95 -13.34 -15.88 -22.47
N GLY A 96 -13.64 -17.09 -22.04
CA GLY A 96 -12.64 -17.90 -21.33
C GLY A 96 -13.24 -18.92 -20.38
N THR A 97 -12.34 -19.66 -19.76
CA THR A 97 -12.63 -20.69 -18.75
C THR A 97 -12.47 -20.20 -17.32
N ILE A 98 -12.15 -18.90 -17.13
CA ILE A 98 -11.94 -18.31 -15.80
C ILE A 98 -13.29 -18.01 -15.16
N PRO A 99 -13.55 -18.46 -13.93
CA PRO A 99 -14.72 -18.04 -13.18
C PRO A 99 -14.77 -16.52 -13.08
N HIS A 100 -15.95 -15.92 -13.22
CA HIS A 100 -16.18 -14.48 -13.37
C HIS A 100 -15.74 -13.64 -12.16
N ASN A 101 -14.46 -13.68 -11.80
CA ASN A 101 -13.90 -12.72 -10.85
C ASN A 101 -13.37 -11.50 -11.62
N ARG A 102 -14.32 -10.68 -12.09
CA ARG A 102 -14.13 -9.52 -12.97
C ARG A 102 -13.11 -8.50 -12.45
N PHE A 103 -12.97 -8.39 -11.13
CA PHE A 103 -12.10 -7.39 -10.51
C PHE A 103 -10.61 -7.70 -10.65
N THR A 104 -10.20 -8.94 -10.46
CA THR A 104 -8.79 -9.37 -10.55
C THR A 104 -8.23 -9.18 -11.96
N MET A 105 -9.04 -9.39 -12.99
CA MET A 105 -8.61 -9.27 -14.38
C MET A 105 -8.40 -7.81 -14.81
N SER A 106 -9.26 -6.88 -14.37
CA SER A 106 -9.08 -5.45 -14.67
C SER A 106 -7.82 -4.88 -14.03
N ALA A 107 -7.43 -5.37 -12.85
CA ALA A 107 -6.18 -4.98 -12.20
C ALA A 107 -4.95 -5.49 -12.97
N LEU A 108 -5.00 -6.70 -13.52
CA LEU A 108 -3.89 -7.30 -14.28
C LEU A 108 -3.61 -6.59 -15.62
N VAL A 109 -4.62 -5.99 -16.25
CA VAL A 109 -4.43 -5.22 -17.50
C VAL A 109 -3.40 -4.11 -17.37
N ARG A 110 -3.31 -3.48 -16.18
CA ARG A 110 -2.30 -2.44 -15.88
C ARG A 110 -0.87 -2.94 -16.05
N TYR A 111 -0.62 -4.23 -15.88
CA TYR A 111 0.70 -4.86 -16.03
C TYR A 111 0.95 -5.42 -17.45
N ILE A 112 -0.03 -5.41 -18.32
CA ILE A 112 0.10 -5.90 -19.69
C ILE A 112 0.52 -4.77 -20.63
N THR A 113 0.20 -3.51 -20.30
CA THR A 113 0.46 -2.33 -21.14
C THR A 113 1.70 -1.59 -20.68
N PRO A 114 2.92 -1.95 -21.17
CA PRO A 114 4.16 -1.34 -20.71
C PRO A 114 4.35 0.05 -21.30
N ASN A 115 4.69 1.02 -20.47
CA ASN A 115 5.15 2.34 -20.87
C ASN A 115 6.69 2.39 -20.81
N LEU A 116 7.36 2.06 -21.88
CA LEU A 116 8.82 2.00 -21.91
C LEU A 116 9.49 3.35 -21.67
N TYR A 117 8.89 4.45 -22.11
CA TYR A 117 9.47 5.79 -22.02
C TYR A 117 9.03 6.55 -20.76
N GLY A 118 8.16 6.00 -19.95
CA GLY A 118 7.77 6.55 -18.65
C GLY A 118 8.85 6.42 -17.59
N ILE A 119 8.68 7.09 -16.47
CA ILE A 119 9.56 6.93 -15.31
C ILE A 119 9.53 5.47 -14.83
N SER A 120 8.36 4.86 -14.83
CA SER A 120 8.14 3.43 -14.57
C SER A 120 7.50 2.77 -15.79
N ILE A 121 7.88 1.52 -16.06
CA ILE A 121 7.31 0.71 -17.14
C ILE A 121 5.85 0.38 -16.81
N TYR A 122 5.59 0.01 -15.56
CA TYR A 122 4.26 -0.21 -15.01
C TYR A 122 4.03 0.78 -13.87
N PRO A 123 2.78 1.17 -13.58
CA PRO A 123 2.50 2.15 -12.54
C PRO A 123 3.14 1.78 -11.20
N GLU A 124 4.02 2.67 -10.72
CA GLU A 124 4.67 2.62 -9.40
C GLU A 124 5.57 1.39 -9.09
N SER A 125 5.86 0.53 -10.09
CA SER A 125 6.54 -0.74 -9.81
C SER A 125 7.95 -0.82 -10.40
N ILE A 126 8.11 -0.86 -11.72
CA ILE A 126 9.38 -1.16 -12.37
C ILE A 126 9.91 0.10 -13.07
N LEU A 127 11.12 0.51 -12.73
CA LEU A 127 11.76 1.69 -13.33
C LEU A 127 12.23 1.41 -14.75
N SER A 128 11.86 2.29 -15.66
CA SER A 128 12.27 2.17 -17.04
C SER A 128 13.76 2.50 -17.24
N PRO A 129 14.52 1.64 -17.95
CA PRO A 129 15.88 1.96 -18.37
C PRO A 129 15.94 3.06 -19.46
N PHE A 130 14.81 3.38 -20.09
CA PHE A 130 14.74 4.35 -21.19
C PHE A 130 14.35 5.76 -20.74
N HIS A 131 14.16 5.97 -19.44
CA HIS A 131 13.87 7.28 -18.88
C HIS A 131 15.08 7.91 -18.20
N ARG A 132 15.36 9.19 -18.52
CA ARG A 132 16.56 9.93 -18.07
C ARG A 132 16.73 10.00 -16.56
N SER A 133 15.63 10.08 -15.80
CA SER A 133 15.66 10.13 -14.33
C SER A 133 16.22 8.85 -13.70
N ASN A 134 16.16 7.72 -14.40
CA ASN A 134 16.60 6.42 -13.92
C ASN A 134 18.06 6.07 -14.32
N ARG A 135 18.73 6.96 -15.07
CA ARG A 135 20.09 6.72 -15.60
C ARG A 135 21.09 6.27 -14.53
N PHE A 136 20.93 6.74 -13.31
CA PHE A 136 21.83 6.42 -12.21
C PHE A 136 21.73 4.94 -11.78
N PHE A 137 20.58 4.31 -11.97
CA PHE A 137 20.32 2.94 -11.53
C PHE A 137 20.74 1.90 -12.56
N TYR A 138 21.04 2.30 -13.82
CA TYR A 138 21.37 1.39 -14.90
C TYR A 138 22.79 1.57 -15.43
N LYS A 139 23.36 0.47 -15.94
CA LYS A 139 24.55 0.45 -16.79
C LYS A 139 24.14 0.03 -18.19
N TYR A 140 24.66 0.72 -19.20
CA TYR A 140 24.35 0.45 -20.59
C TYR A 140 25.63 -0.02 -21.33
N ARG A 141 25.44 -0.91 -22.28
CA ARG A 141 26.46 -1.34 -23.21
C ARG A 141 25.84 -1.43 -24.60
N VAL A 142 26.36 -0.68 -25.53
CA VAL A 142 25.98 -0.77 -26.94
C VAL A 142 26.70 -1.96 -27.54
N LEU A 143 25.97 -2.81 -28.24
CA LEU A 143 26.47 -3.95 -28.98
C LEU A 143 26.54 -3.55 -30.46
N GLN A 144 27.35 -4.24 -31.25
CA GLN A 144 27.41 -3.98 -32.68
C GLN A 144 26.07 -4.26 -33.36
N GLY A 145 25.60 -3.31 -34.17
CA GLY A 145 24.36 -3.41 -34.94
C GLY A 145 24.63 -3.44 -36.43
N MET A 146 23.59 -3.73 -37.21
CA MET A 146 23.64 -3.64 -38.68
C MET A 146 22.84 -2.43 -39.16
N GLY A 147 23.42 -1.58 -40.02
CA GLY A 147 22.76 -0.43 -40.60
C GLY A 147 22.33 0.60 -39.57
N TYR A 148 21.04 0.99 -39.60
CA TYR A 148 20.47 1.99 -38.69
C TYR A 148 19.93 1.39 -37.40
N GLN A 149 20.15 0.10 -37.13
CA GLN A 149 19.68 -0.58 -35.92
C GLN A 149 20.87 -1.08 -35.10
N THR A 150 20.81 -0.92 -33.80
CA THR A 150 21.79 -1.47 -32.88
C THR A 150 21.09 -2.07 -31.65
N VAL A 151 21.76 -3.00 -30.96
CA VAL A 151 21.28 -3.62 -29.76
C VAL A 151 21.97 -2.98 -28.57
N ILE A 152 21.19 -2.56 -27.59
CA ILE A 152 21.68 -2.03 -26.34
C ILE A 152 21.35 -3.03 -25.25
N ARG A 153 22.38 -3.44 -24.50
CA ARG A 153 22.20 -4.18 -23.26
C ARG A 153 22.11 -3.21 -22.10
N PHE A 154 21.11 -3.37 -21.25
CA PHE A 154 20.98 -2.63 -20.00
C PHE A 154 20.92 -3.62 -18.83
N ARG A 155 21.53 -3.22 -17.71
CA ARG A 155 21.52 -3.98 -16.48
C ARG A 155 21.52 -3.05 -15.27
N PRO A 156 20.90 -3.44 -14.14
CA PRO A 156 20.95 -2.68 -12.91
C PRO A 156 22.40 -2.48 -12.42
N ARG A 157 22.65 -1.37 -11.76
CA ARG A 157 23.89 -1.15 -10.98
C ARG A 157 23.85 -1.90 -9.66
N VAL A 158 22.66 -2.12 -9.15
CA VAL A 158 22.35 -2.85 -7.92
C VAL A 158 21.24 -3.84 -8.19
N ASN A 159 21.20 -4.88 -7.42
CA ASN A 159 20.20 -5.93 -7.55
C ASN A 159 18.96 -5.54 -6.74
N ASN A 160 18.02 -4.88 -7.37
CA ASN A 160 16.77 -4.42 -6.77
C ASN A 160 15.59 -4.90 -7.62
N THR A 161 14.53 -5.35 -6.99
CA THR A 161 13.32 -5.90 -7.65
C THR A 161 12.58 -4.89 -8.52
N GLN A 162 12.82 -3.60 -8.33
CA GLN A 162 12.25 -2.54 -9.17
C GLN A 162 13.07 -2.26 -10.44
N LEU A 163 14.16 -2.96 -10.63
CA LEU A 163 15.08 -2.82 -11.77
C LEU A 163 15.11 -4.10 -12.59
N VAL A 164 15.27 -3.95 -13.90
CA VAL A 164 15.24 -5.05 -14.86
C VAL A 164 16.52 -5.16 -15.67
N THR A 165 16.83 -6.36 -16.11
CA THR A 165 17.95 -6.64 -17.04
C THR A 165 17.38 -6.97 -18.41
N GLY A 166 18.01 -6.51 -19.49
CA GLY A 166 17.54 -6.87 -20.82
C GLY A 166 18.34 -6.28 -21.98
N TYR A 167 17.73 -6.41 -23.14
CA TYR A 167 18.23 -5.95 -24.42
C TYR A 167 17.15 -5.15 -25.13
N ALA A 168 17.55 -4.11 -25.83
CA ALA A 168 16.66 -3.34 -26.70
C ALA A 168 17.29 -3.14 -28.07
N THR A 169 16.52 -3.36 -29.13
CA THR A 169 16.87 -2.95 -30.48
C THR A 169 16.44 -1.50 -30.68
N VAL A 170 17.35 -0.65 -31.09
CA VAL A 170 17.15 0.79 -31.15
C VAL A 170 17.57 1.32 -32.51
N ASN A 171 16.83 2.30 -33.03
CA ASN A 171 17.21 3.04 -34.20
C ASN A 171 18.33 4.06 -33.84
N THR A 172 19.50 3.95 -34.44
CA THR A 172 20.68 4.76 -34.11
C THR A 172 20.52 6.24 -34.48
N GLN A 173 19.69 6.55 -35.46
CA GLN A 173 19.48 7.93 -35.93
C GLN A 173 18.49 8.66 -35.01
N THR A 174 17.37 8.03 -34.70
CA THR A 174 16.26 8.66 -33.95
C THR A 174 16.32 8.42 -32.44
N GLY A 175 16.95 7.32 -32.01
CA GLY A 175 16.88 6.86 -30.62
C GLY A 175 15.60 6.09 -30.27
N GLN A 176 14.75 5.77 -31.27
CA GLN A 176 13.54 4.99 -31.06
C GLN A 176 13.87 3.56 -30.63
N VAL A 177 13.21 3.06 -29.59
CA VAL A 177 13.20 1.65 -29.22
C VAL A 177 12.23 0.93 -30.14
N LEU A 178 12.72 -0.05 -30.90
CA LEU A 178 11.94 -0.84 -31.86
C LEU A 178 11.37 -2.11 -31.19
N SER A 179 12.21 -2.74 -30.40
CA SER A 179 11.80 -3.91 -29.59
C SER A 179 12.63 -3.99 -28.32
N VAL A 180 12.08 -4.59 -27.30
CA VAL A 180 12.75 -4.80 -26.02
C VAL A 180 12.39 -6.16 -25.43
N THR A 181 13.41 -6.83 -24.91
CA THR A 181 13.25 -8.02 -24.09
C THR A 181 13.89 -7.76 -22.76
N TYR A 182 13.13 -7.89 -21.68
CA TYR A 182 13.66 -7.72 -20.33
C TYR A 182 13.07 -8.76 -19.36
N GLU A 183 13.84 -9.01 -18.32
CA GLU A 183 13.50 -9.93 -17.26
C GLU A 183 13.77 -9.28 -15.90
N GLY A 184 13.01 -9.69 -14.92
CA GLY A 184 13.11 -9.19 -13.56
C GLY A 184 12.31 -10.05 -12.60
N GLU A 185 12.27 -9.59 -11.38
CA GLU A 185 11.49 -10.19 -10.32
C GLU A 185 10.80 -9.09 -9.51
N PHE A 186 9.51 -9.23 -9.29
CA PHE A 186 8.71 -8.30 -8.53
C PHE A 186 7.68 -9.09 -7.71
N ASP A 187 7.63 -8.83 -6.40
CA ASP A 187 6.66 -9.46 -5.48
C ASP A 187 6.55 -11.00 -5.63
N MET A 188 7.67 -11.72 -5.59
CA MET A 188 7.76 -13.18 -5.74
C MET A 188 7.39 -13.70 -7.14
N ILE A 189 7.12 -12.81 -8.10
CA ILE A 189 6.85 -13.13 -9.48
C ILE A 189 8.12 -12.84 -10.28
N SER A 190 8.77 -13.86 -10.80
CA SER A 190 9.79 -13.71 -11.84
C SER A 190 9.10 -13.61 -13.20
N PHE A 191 9.49 -12.64 -13.99
CA PHE A 191 8.86 -12.37 -15.29
C PHE A 191 9.87 -12.13 -16.39
N LYS A 192 9.47 -12.46 -17.61
CA LYS A 192 10.14 -12.11 -18.85
C LYS A 192 9.15 -11.43 -19.78
N VAL A 193 9.52 -10.27 -20.28
CA VAL A 193 8.67 -9.48 -21.17
C VAL A 193 9.34 -9.29 -22.52
N ASN A 194 8.57 -9.50 -23.59
CA ASN A 194 8.97 -9.17 -24.94
C ASN A 194 7.96 -8.16 -25.49
N THR A 195 8.42 -6.97 -25.83
CA THR A 195 7.58 -5.92 -26.39
C THR A 195 8.14 -5.46 -27.74
N VAL A 196 7.29 -5.39 -28.74
CA VAL A 196 7.54 -4.75 -30.03
C VAL A 196 6.81 -3.42 -30.02
N MET A 197 7.53 -2.34 -30.36
CA MET A 197 6.98 -0.99 -30.38
C MET A 197 6.43 -0.66 -31.75
N ASN A 198 5.37 0.14 -31.77
CA ASN A 198 4.75 0.58 -32.98
C ASN A 198 5.66 1.57 -33.75
N GLN A 199 5.76 1.39 -35.05
CA GLN A 199 6.57 2.25 -35.93
C GLN A 199 5.72 3.25 -36.73
N THR A 200 4.39 3.15 -36.68
CA THR A 200 3.47 4.05 -37.38
C THR A 200 3.50 5.44 -36.80
N SER A 201 3.43 6.45 -37.63
CA SER A 201 3.39 7.85 -37.21
C SER A 201 2.25 8.12 -36.25
N GLY A 202 2.50 8.80 -35.14
CA GLY A 202 1.55 9.07 -34.06
C GLY A 202 1.45 7.98 -32.98
N HIS A 203 1.95 6.77 -33.25
CA HIS A 203 1.86 5.63 -32.31
C HIS A 203 3.21 5.17 -31.75
N GLN A 204 4.29 5.88 -32.05
CA GLN A 204 5.68 5.44 -31.77
C GLN A 204 6.02 5.24 -30.29
N LEU A 205 5.24 5.84 -29.38
CA LEU A 205 5.42 5.68 -27.93
C LEU A 205 4.64 4.49 -27.37
N LEU A 206 3.79 3.85 -28.19
CA LEU A 206 2.92 2.77 -27.79
C LEU A 206 3.45 1.43 -28.28
N PRO A 207 3.16 0.32 -27.58
CA PRO A 207 3.47 -1.02 -28.06
C PRO A 207 2.56 -1.41 -29.24
N GLU A 208 3.07 -2.28 -30.11
CA GLU A 208 2.30 -3.02 -31.11
C GLU A 208 1.90 -4.39 -30.57
N LYS A 209 2.84 -5.03 -29.87
CA LYS A 209 2.65 -6.33 -29.25
C LYS A 209 3.46 -6.44 -27.98
N SER A 210 2.85 -7.00 -26.92
CA SER A 210 3.57 -7.31 -25.67
C SER A 210 3.23 -8.74 -25.24
N THR A 211 4.24 -9.50 -24.84
CA THR A 211 4.08 -10.85 -24.29
C THR A 211 4.84 -10.91 -22.96
N ILE A 212 4.19 -11.41 -21.94
CA ILE A 212 4.72 -11.53 -20.58
C ILE A 212 4.60 -12.99 -20.14
N ASP A 213 5.71 -13.62 -19.82
CA ASP A 213 5.76 -14.92 -19.15
C ASP A 213 6.11 -14.67 -17.69
N ALA A 214 5.23 -15.06 -16.79
CA ALA A 214 5.38 -14.85 -15.36
C ALA A 214 5.32 -16.16 -14.58
N LYS A 215 6.12 -16.26 -13.51
CA LYS A 215 6.18 -17.42 -12.61
C LYS A 215 6.15 -16.96 -11.18
N PHE A 216 5.14 -17.37 -10.46
CA PHE A 216 5.02 -17.16 -9.03
C PHE A 216 5.53 -18.40 -8.29
N ASN A 217 6.46 -18.21 -7.33
CA ASN A 217 7.00 -19.26 -6.49
C ASN A 217 7.02 -18.82 -5.03
N PHE A 218 6.22 -19.46 -4.18
CA PHE A 218 6.17 -19.12 -2.77
C PHE A 218 5.75 -20.32 -1.92
N LEU A 219 6.57 -20.66 -0.91
CA LEU A 219 6.31 -21.74 0.05
C LEU A 219 5.80 -23.05 -0.60
N GLY A 220 6.41 -23.46 -1.70
CA GLY A 220 6.06 -24.68 -2.43
C GLY A 220 4.89 -24.56 -3.40
N ASN A 221 4.23 -23.40 -3.46
CA ASN A 221 3.25 -23.07 -4.51
C ASN A 221 3.99 -22.64 -5.77
N LYS A 222 3.49 -23.05 -6.92
CA LYS A 222 4.04 -22.68 -8.22
C LYS A 222 2.92 -22.43 -9.21
N VAL A 223 2.77 -21.17 -9.61
CA VAL A 223 1.79 -20.72 -10.59
C VAL A 223 2.53 -20.09 -11.76
N THR A 224 2.18 -20.48 -12.97
CA THR A 224 2.72 -19.93 -14.21
C THR A 224 1.62 -19.18 -14.94
N SER A 225 1.98 -18.09 -15.61
CA SER A 225 1.03 -17.33 -16.42
C SER A 225 1.70 -16.77 -17.66
N THR A 226 0.97 -16.70 -18.75
CA THR A 226 1.39 -16.01 -19.97
C THR A 226 0.33 -15.00 -20.36
N PHE A 227 0.74 -13.78 -20.64
CA PHE A 227 -0.11 -12.69 -21.09
C PHE A 227 0.34 -12.27 -22.50
N THR A 228 -0.60 -12.06 -23.39
CA THR A 228 -0.33 -11.52 -24.72
C THR A 228 -1.29 -10.38 -24.99
N ALA A 229 -0.75 -9.23 -25.35
CA ALA A 229 -1.50 -8.06 -25.78
C ALA A 229 -1.12 -7.70 -27.22
N ILE A 230 -2.10 -7.50 -28.07
CA ILE A 230 -1.93 -7.04 -29.47
C ILE A 230 -2.76 -5.78 -29.62
N TYR A 231 -2.07 -4.70 -29.95
CA TYR A 231 -2.65 -3.37 -30.09
C TYR A 231 -2.97 -3.08 -31.56
N ASN A 232 -3.83 -2.09 -31.76
CA ASN A 232 -4.24 -1.64 -33.09
C ASN A 232 -4.87 -2.75 -33.94
N CYS A 233 -5.71 -3.58 -33.32
CA CYS A 233 -6.47 -4.60 -34.05
C CYS A 233 -7.42 -3.95 -35.07
N PRO A 234 -7.62 -4.56 -36.28
CA PRO A 234 -8.29 -3.89 -37.38
C PRO A 234 -9.81 -3.77 -37.22
N VAL A 235 -10.44 -4.63 -36.40
CA VAL A 235 -11.89 -4.67 -36.24
C VAL A 235 -12.35 -3.71 -35.17
N THR A 236 -13.22 -2.77 -35.52
CA THR A 236 -13.86 -1.85 -34.56
C THR A 236 -15.27 -2.32 -34.27
N LEU A 237 -15.57 -2.52 -33.01
CA LEU A 237 -16.88 -2.94 -32.53
C LEU A 237 -17.72 -1.71 -32.07
N PRO A 238 -19.05 -1.82 -32.07
CA PRO A 238 -19.94 -0.79 -31.55
C PRO A 238 -19.71 -0.53 -30.06
N ASP A 239 -19.89 0.73 -29.62
CA ASP A 239 -19.73 1.13 -28.21
C ASP A 239 -20.84 0.58 -27.29
N SER A 240 -21.90 0.05 -27.86
CA SER A 240 -22.99 -0.58 -27.12
C SER A 240 -22.67 -1.93 -26.54
N LEU A 241 -21.54 -2.55 -26.95
CA LEU A 241 -21.09 -3.84 -26.41
C LEU A 241 -20.34 -3.60 -25.12
N ASP A 242 -20.80 -4.21 -24.01
CA ASP A 242 -20.20 -4.12 -22.69
C ASP A 242 -20.05 -5.53 -22.11
N GLU A 243 -18.80 -5.99 -22.01
CA GLU A 243 -18.39 -7.28 -21.44
C GLU A 243 -19.25 -8.49 -21.93
N GLN A 244 -19.59 -8.52 -23.21
CA GLN A 244 -20.39 -9.58 -23.77
C GLN A 244 -19.58 -10.89 -23.81
N ASP A 245 -20.06 -11.92 -23.12
CA ASP A 245 -19.49 -13.28 -23.20
C ASP A 245 -19.98 -13.95 -24.50
N ASN A 246 -19.16 -13.89 -25.55
CA ASN A 246 -19.48 -14.42 -26.86
C ASN A 246 -18.23 -15.02 -27.53
N ARG A 247 -18.17 -16.35 -27.54
CA ARG A 247 -17.04 -17.10 -28.11
C ARG A 247 -16.99 -17.04 -29.63
N GLU A 248 -18.12 -17.14 -30.32
CA GLU A 248 -18.15 -17.12 -31.77
C GLU A 248 -17.65 -15.77 -32.32
N LEU A 249 -18.10 -14.70 -31.68
CA LEU A 249 -17.62 -13.36 -32.00
C LEU A 249 -16.12 -13.23 -31.69
N MET A 250 -15.65 -13.74 -30.55
CA MET A 250 -14.22 -13.72 -30.18
C MET A 250 -13.39 -14.50 -31.20
N ASP A 251 -13.86 -15.65 -31.70
CA ASP A 251 -13.15 -16.45 -32.71
C ASP A 251 -12.93 -15.66 -34.01
N SER A 252 -13.89 -14.82 -34.41
CA SER A 252 -13.77 -13.92 -35.56
C SER A 252 -12.85 -12.71 -35.35
N LEU A 253 -12.70 -12.26 -34.09
CA LEU A 253 -11.91 -11.09 -33.72
C LEU A 253 -10.46 -11.44 -33.43
N ARG A 254 -10.16 -12.70 -33.19
CA ARG A 254 -8.85 -13.17 -32.71
C ARG A 254 -7.75 -12.93 -33.74
N PRO A 255 -6.76 -12.10 -33.46
CA PRO A 255 -5.66 -11.80 -34.40
C PRO A 255 -4.61 -12.92 -34.45
N ILE A 256 -4.61 -13.85 -33.48
CA ILE A 256 -3.70 -15.00 -33.38
C ILE A 256 -4.50 -16.24 -33.02
N SER A 257 -4.32 -17.34 -33.78
CA SER A 257 -4.93 -18.63 -33.47
C SER A 257 -4.60 -19.11 -32.06
N LEU A 258 -5.48 -19.91 -31.50
CA LEU A 258 -5.24 -20.61 -30.25
C LEU A 258 -4.09 -21.62 -30.43
N ARG A 259 -3.31 -21.79 -29.38
CA ARG A 259 -2.34 -22.88 -29.30
C ARG A 259 -3.08 -24.18 -28.97
N TRP A 260 -2.55 -25.30 -29.36
CA TRP A 260 -3.12 -26.62 -29.10
C TRP A 260 -3.57 -26.83 -27.64
N LYS A 261 -2.73 -26.41 -26.66
CA LYS A 261 -3.07 -26.51 -25.23
C LYS A 261 -4.25 -25.61 -24.85
N GLU A 262 -4.34 -24.42 -25.41
CA GLU A 262 -5.42 -23.47 -25.18
C GLU A 262 -6.75 -23.97 -25.72
N GLU A 263 -6.70 -24.62 -26.83
CA GLU A 263 -7.88 -25.25 -27.45
C GLU A 263 -8.44 -26.42 -26.62
N ILE A 264 -7.53 -27.24 -26.04
CA ILE A 264 -7.94 -28.31 -25.12
C ILE A 264 -8.62 -27.74 -23.88
N LEU A 265 -8.14 -26.61 -23.33
CA LEU A 265 -8.78 -25.99 -22.20
C LEU A 265 -10.21 -25.56 -22.48
N TYR A 266 -10.46 -24.99 -23.66
CA TYR A 266 -11.81 -24.65 -24.10
C TYR A 266 -12.68 -25.88 -24.27
N GLN A 267 -12.19 -26.95 -24.95
CA GLN A 267 -12.92 -28.20 -25.15
C GLN A 267 -13.29 -28.86 -23.83
N HIS A 268 -12.36 -28.86 -22.86
CA HIS A 268 -12.63 -29.40 -21.53
C HIS A 268 -13.71 -28.60 -20.82
N TYR A 269 -13.64 -27.28 -20.86
CA TYR A 269 -14.63 -26.38 -20.23
C TYR A 269 -16.03 -26.55 -20.86
N ASP A 270 -16.10 -26.65 -22.18
CA ASP A 270 -17.36 -26.91 -22.90
C ASP A 270 -17.96 -28.27 -22.55
N SER A 271 -17.12 -29.30 -22.38
CA SER A 271 -17.58 -30.62 -21.95
C SER A 271 -18.16 -30.61 -20.52
N LEU A 272 -17.60 -29.82 -19.63
CA LEU A 272 -18.13 -29.64 -18.28
C LEU A 272 -19.48 -28.88 -18.27
N ARG A 273 -19.64 -27.90 -19.15
CA ARG A 273 -20.90 -27.13 -19.31
C ARG A 273 -22.05 -27.96 -19.92
N GLN A 274 -21.74 -28.94 -20.75
CA GLN A 274 -22.72 -29.79 -21.41
C GLN A 274 -23.17 -30.97 -20.53
N GLN A 275 -22.51 -31.25 -19.41
CA GLN A 275 -23.01 -32.24 -18.46
C GLN A 275 -24.21 -31.65 -17.72
N PRO A 276 -25.43 -32.25 -17.87
CA PRO A 276 -26.57 -31.81 -17.08
C PRO A 276 -26.26 -31.98 -15.60
N ASP A 277 -26.76 -31.06 -14.76
CA ASP A 277 -26.70 -31.14 -13.28
C ASP A 277 -27.45 -32.43 -12.82
N THR A 278 -26.89 -33.57 -13.07
CA THR A 278 -27.33 -34.82 -12.46
C THR A 278 -26.73 -34.87 -11.05
N THR A 279 -27.45 -34.26 -10.14
CA THR A 279 -27.40 -34.66 -8.74
C THR A 279 -27.90 -36.10 -8.63
N ASP A 280 -27.08 -37.08 -8.93
CA ASP A 280 -27.25 -38.43 -8.41
C ASP A 280 -25.90 -39.09 -8.16
N ILE A 281 -25.80 -39.45 -6.94
CA ILE A 281 -24.75 -40.00 -6.14
C ILE A 281 -24.45 -41.42 -6.59
N ASP A 282 -23.24 -41.64 -7.12
CA ASP A 282 -22.49 -42.85 -6.80
C ASP A 282 -21.03 -42.66 -7.18
N THR A 283 -20.23 -42.23 -6.23
CA THR A 283 -18.79 -42.06 -6.42
C THR A 283 -18.01 -42.73 -5.28
N THR A 284 -17.21 -43.68 -5.70
CA THR A 284 -16.26 -44.45 -4.93
C THR A 284 -15.44 -43.55 -3.95
N ALA A 285 -15.10 -44.09 -2.79
CA ALA A 285 -14.48 -43.38 -1.64
C ALA A 285 -13.25 -42.48 -1.93
N ILE A 286 -12.59 -42.64 -3.06
CA ILE A 286 -11.43 -41.87 -3.48
C ILE A 286 -11.81 -40.49 -4.04
N GLN A 287 -12.93 -40.36 -4.76
CA GLN A 287 -13.46 -39.10 -5.24
C GLN A 287 -14.08 -38.26 -4.09
N LYS A 288 -14.66 -38.94 -3.07
CA LYS A 288 -15.25 -38.31 -1.90
C LYS A 288 -14.22 -37.56 -1.04
N ASN A 289 -12.99 -38.08 -0.95
CA ASN A 289 -11.88 -37.45 -0.20
C ASN A 289 -11.33 -36.20 -0.92
N ASN A 290 -11.34 -36.17 -2.25
CA ASN A 290 -10.92 -35.00 -3.01
C ASN A 290 -11.98 -33.89 -3.03
N LYS A 291 -13.27 -34.24 -3.18
CA LYS A 291 -14.38 -33.29 -3.09
C LYS A 291 -14.48 -32.66 -1.68
N MET A 292 -14.27 -33.46 -0.63
CA MET A 292 -14.29 -32.90 0.74
C MET A 292 -13.11 -31.97 1.00
N LYS A 293 -11.93 -32.24 0.45
CA LYS A 293 -10.77 -31.33 0.49
C LYS A 293 -11.01 -30.07 -0.33
N GLU A 294 -11.67 -30.16 -1.47
CA GLU A 294 -12.03 -29.02 -2.32
C GLU A 294 -13.10 -28.15 -1.67
N ILE A 295 -14.16 -28.76 -1.12
CA ILE A 295 -15.21 -28.04 -0.37
C ILE A 295 -14.62 -27.36 0.89
N LEU A 296 -13.75 -28.06 1.62
CA LEU A 296 -13.04 -27.47 2.78
C LEU A 296 -12.12 -26.32 2.36
N TRP A 297 -11.44 -26.46 1.23
CA TRP A 297 -10.57 -25.45 0.67
C TRP A 297 -11.35 -24.24 0.14
N ASP A 298 -12.42 -24.46 -0.60
CA ASP A 298 -13.22 -23.38 -1.18
C ASP A 298 -14.10 -22.67 -0.15
N VAL A 299 -14.77 -23.42 0.75
CA VAL A 299 -15.68 -22.82 1.75
C VAL A 299 -14.93 -22.22 2.90
N ILE A 300 -13.94 -22.91 3.47
CA ILE A 300 -13.16 -22.37 4.60
C ILE A 300 -12.15 -21.35 4.12
N GLY A 301 -11.44 -21.63 3.02
CA GLY A 301 -10.48 -20.70 2.45
C GLY A 301 -11.12 -19.38 2.03
N ASP A 302 -12.24 -19.41 1.33
CA ASP A 302 -12.91 -18.18 0.88
C ASP A 302 -13.38 -17.32 2.05
N ASN A 303 -14.01 -17.91 3.08
CA ASN A 303 -14.52 -17.15 4.21
C ASN A 303 -13.45 -16.72 5.22
N LEU A 304 -12.32 -17.43 5.28
CA LEU A 304 -11.23 -17.10 6.21
C LEU A 304 -10.23 -16.11 5.60
N VAL A 305 -10.03 -16.13 4.29
CA VAL A 305 -8.98 -15.39 3.58
C VAL A 305 -9.53 -14.23 2.74
N ASN A 306 -10.74 -14.36 2.21
CA ASN A 306 -11.39 -13.29 1.45
C ASN A 306 -12.39 -12.52 2.31
N SER A 307 -12.55 -11.24 2.00
CA SER A 307 -13.63 -10.45 2.58
C SER A 307 -14.98 -10.96 2.07
N THR A 308 -15.92 -11.16 2.99
CA THR A 308 -17.29 -11.54 2.63
C THR A 308 -18.09 -10.28 2.34
N HIS A 309 -18.62 -10.17 1.14
CA HIS A 309 -19.47 -9.06 0.72
C HIS A 309 -20.91 -9.57 0.56
N ALA A 310 -21.84 -8.86 1.17
CA ALA A 310 -23.26 -9.08 0.98
C ALA A 310 -23.92 -7.76 0.58
N ASN A 311 -24.66 -7.76 -0.53
CA ASN A 311 -25.37 -6.61 -1.05
C ASN A 311 -26.87 -6.92 -1.10
N ALA A 312 -27.67 -6.08 -0.47
CA ALA A 312 -29.13 -6.15 -0.49
C ALA A 312 -29.71 -4.77 -0.79
N GLY A 313 -29.86 -4.46 -2.08
CA GLY A 313 -30.36 -3.16 -2.55
C GLY A 313 -29.48 -1.99 -2.09
N ALA A 314 -29.99 -1.12 -1.24
CA ALA A 314 -29.27 0.03 -0.69
C ALA A 314 -28.26 -0.32 0.41
N PHE A 315 -28.30 -1.54 0.94
CA PHE A 315 -27.45 -1.99 2.03
C PHE A 315 -26.31 -2.85 1.51
N SER A 316 -25.09 -2.56 1.93
CA SER A 316 -23.92 -3.40 1.70
C SER A 316 -23.19 -3.70 3.01
N MET A 317 -22.76 -4.94 3.15
CA MET A 317 -21.98 -5.43 4.28
C MET A 317 -20.66 -6.02 3.78
N ASN A 318 -19.59 -5.68 4.46
CA ASN A 318 -18.26 -6.23 4.23
C ASN A 318 -17.69 -6.73 5.56
N ILE A 319 -17.33 -8.00 5.61
CA ILE A 319 -16.61 -8.60 6.73
C ILE A 319 -15.20 -8.88 6.26
N SER A 320 -14.22 -8.31 6.93
CA SER A 320 -12.83 -8.53 6.61
C SER A 320 -12.40 -9.97 6.89
N PRO A 321 -11.42 -10.52 6.14
CA PRO A 321 -10.94 -11.88 6.33
C PRO A 321 -10.49 -12.14 7.78
N ILE A 322 -10.91 -13.25 8.37
CA ILE A 322 -10.57 -13.57 9.75
C ILE A 322 -9.08 -13.89 9.91
N LEU A 323 -8.50 -14.61 8.96
CA LEU A 323 -7.08 -15.01 8.99
C LEU A 323 -6.17 -14.05 8.21
N ASN A 324 -6.53 -12.77 8.13
CA ASN A 324 -5.63 -11.81 7.50
C ASN A 324 -4.41 -11.56 8.39
N PRO A 325 -3.19 -11.87 7.92
CA PRO A 325 -1.96 -11.64 8.69
C PRO A 325 -1.73 -10.18 9.09
N LEU A 326 -2.31 -9.23 8.34
CA LEU A 326 -2.29 -7.80 8.67
C LEU A 326 -3.02 -7.44 9.96
N TYR A 327 -3.86 -8.33 10.44
CA TYR A 327 -4.63 -8.13 11.66
C TYR A 327 -3.96 -8.68 12.90
N PHE A 328 -2.79 -9.29 12.74
CA PHE A 328 -1.94 -9.75 13.83
C PHE A 328 -0.78 -8.77 14.01
N GLY A 329 -0.43 -8.48 15.23
CA GLY A 329 0.70 -7.63 15.58
C GLY A 329 1.32 -8.07 16.89
N TYR A 330 2.56 -7.67 17.10
CA TYR A 330 3.27 -7.86 18.35
C TYR A 330 4.02 -6.59 18.71
N SER A 331 3.86 -6.12 19.93
CA SER A 331 4.67 -5.05 20.49
C SER A 331 5.09 -5.39 21.92
N HIS A 332 6.14 -4.76 22.39
CA HIS A 332 6.61 -5.00 23.76
C HIS A 332 5.55 -4.60 24.81
N SER A 333 4.85 -3.50 24.57
CA SER A 333 3.81 -2.95 25.46
C SER A 333 2.53 -3.78 25.42
N HIS A 334 2.03 -4.16 24.25
CA HIS A 334 0.74 -4.82 24.06
C HIS A 334 0.84 -6.36 23.99
N GLY A 335 2.05 -6.92 23.76
CA GLY A 335 2.24 -8.32 23.43
C GLY A 335 1.65 -8.65 22.08
N PHE A 336 1.22 -9.88 21.91
CA PHE A 336 0.48 -10.30 20.72
C PHE A 336 -0.90 -9.63 20.71
N SER A 337 -1.30 -9.14 19.56
CA SER A 337 -2.59 -8.48 19.36
C SER A 337 -3.26 -8.96 18.06
N TYR A 338 -4.58 -8.98 18.05
CA TYR A 338 -5.39 -9.34 16.90
C TYR A 338 -6.52 -8.34 16.72
N LYS A 339 -6.87 -8.04 15.47
CA LYS A 339 -7.92 -7.10 15.08
C LYS A 339 -8.85 -7.72 14.05
N LEU A 340 -10.14 -7.37 14.12
CA LEU A 340 -11.15 -7.70 13.12
C LEU A 340 -11.89 -6.42 12.71
N LYS A 341 -12.16 -6.29 11.41
CA LYS A 341 -12.87 -5.13 10.83
C LYS A 341 -14.20 -5.58 10.22
N PHE A 342 -15.21 -4.77 10.44
CA PHE A 342 -16.52 -4.89 9.80
C PHE A 342 -16.80 -3.59 9.03
N GLY A 343 -17.51 -3.69 7.92
CA GLY A 343 -17.98 -2.54 7.17
C GLY A 343 -19.46 -2.71 6.85
N LEU A 344 -20.27 -1.73 7.22
CA LEU A 344 -21.67 -1.66 6.87
C LEU A 344 -21.91 -0.33 6.17
N GLN A 345 -22.59 -0.35 5.04
CA GLN A 345 -22.94 0.85 4.32
C GLN A 345 -24.39 0.81 3.90
N TYR A 346 -25.08 1.91 4.12
CA TYR A 346 -26.41 2.16 3.62
C TYR A 346 -26.40 3.38 2.69
N THR A 347 -26.85 3.22 1.46
CA THR A 347 -26.78 4.26 0.41
C THR A 347 -28.18 4.71 0.05
N TRP A 348 -28.52 5.99 0.36
CA TRP A 348 -29.77 6.61 -0.09
C TRP A 348 -29.69 7.04 -1.55
N ASN A 349 -28.55 7.63 -1.93
CA ASN A 349 -28.25 8.06 -3.30
C ASN A 349 -26.73 8.25 -3.46
N SER A 350 -26.25 8.57 -4.66
CA SER A 350 -24.84 8.80 -4.96
C SER A 350 -24.14 9.88 -4.12
N HIS A 351 -24.92 10.74 -3.46
CA HIS A 351 -24.43 11.88 -2.68
C HIS A 351 -24.60 11.71 -1.17
N ARG A 352 -25.39 10.73 -0.71
CA ARG A 352 -25.67 10.51 0.71
C ARG A 352 -25.63 9.03 1.04
N TYR A 353 -24.74 8.69 1.96
CA TYR A 353 -24.62 7.33 2.46
C TYR A 353 -24.13 7.32 3.90
N LEU A 354 -24.54 6.31 4.65
CA LEU A 354 -24.13 6.05 6.02
C LEU A 354 -23.13 4.90 6.00
N THR A 355 -22.01 5.04 6.69
CA THR A 355 -21.05 3.96 6.89
C THR A 355 -20.84 3.70 8.38
N PHE A 356 -20.80 2.44 8.74
CA PHE A 356 -20.44 2.00 10.08
C PHE A 356 -19.31 0.97 9.97
N ASN A 357 -18.09 1.36 10.35
CA ASN A 357 -16.88 0.57 10.17
C ASN A 357 -16.22 0.22 11.53
N PRO A 358 -16.87 -0.62 12.37
CA PRO A 358 -16.28 -0.97 13.64
C PRO A 358 -15.05 -1.87 13.48
N ASN A 359 -14.07 -1.58 14.32
CA ASN A 359 -12.89 -2.42 14.53
C ASN A 359 -12.93 -2.97 15.94
N PHE A 360 -12.66 -4.26 16.05
CA PHE A 360 -12.57 -4.94 17.35
C PHE A 360 -11.22 -5.63 17.45
N GLY A 361 -10.65 -5.68 18.63
CA GLY A 361 -9.39 -6.36 18.81
C GLY A 361 -9.09 -6.73 20.24
N TYR A 362 -8.08 -7.57 20.43
CA TYR A 362 -7.68 -8.06 21.73
C TYR A 362 -6.15 -8.05 21.86
N ASN A 363 -5.67 -7.47 22.95
CA ASN A 363 -4.24 -7.48 23.32
C ASN A 363 -4.03 -8.53 24.42
N PHE A 364 -3.27 -9.57 24.09
CA PHE A 364 -3.13 -10.75 24.96
C PHE A 364 -2.32 -10.47 26.23
N LYS A 365 -1.25 -9.67 26.13
CA LYS A 365 -0.42 -9.30 27.31
C LYS A 365 -1.19 -8.45 28.29
N GLN A 366 -1.95 -7.47 27.82
CA GLN A 366 -2.74 -6.57 28.63
C GLN A 366 -4.09 -7.18 29.03
N ARG A 367 -4.47 -8.32 28.45
CA ARG A 367 -5.79 -8.97 28.63
C ARG A 367 -6.94 -7.98 28.45
N GLN A 368 -6.85 -7.18 27.40
CA GLN A 368 -7.80 -6.10 27.16
C GLN A 368 -8.40 -6.19 25.78
N PHE A 369 -9.73 -6.02 25.73
CA PHE A 369 -10.49 -5.87 24.50
C PHE A 369 -10.48 -4.40 24.09
N TYR A 370 -10.19 -4.13 22.83
CA TYR A 370 -10.21 -2.81 22.21
C TYR A 370 -11.27 -2.75 21.12
N TYR A 371 -11.89 -1.59 21.01
CA TYR A 371 -12.86 -1.33 19.95
C TYR A 371 -12.81 0.14 19.51
N THR A 372 -13.16 0.35 18.26
CA THR A 372 -13.45 1.65 17.67
C THR A 372 -14.65 1.49 16.77
N ALA A 373 -15.71 2.25 16.99
CA ALA A 373 -16.97 2.11 16.30
C ALA A 373 -17.43 3.47 15.69
N PRO A 374 -16.85 3.89 14.54
CA PRO A 374 -17.24 5.11 13.84
C PRO A 374 -18.52 4.87 13.02
N LEU A 375 -19.53 5.70 13.27
CA LEU A 375 -20.74 5.83 12.46
C LEU A 375 -20.67 7.15 11.71
N ARG A 376 -20.46 7.11 10.40
CA ARG A 376 -20.24 8.28 9.56
C ARG A 376 -21.38 8.45 8.55
N MET A 377 -22.01 9.61 8.58
CA MET A 377 -22.97 10.06 7.59
C MET A 377 -22.30 11.00 6.59
N ASN A 378 -22.09 10.54 5.37
CA ASN A 378 -21.55 11.32 4.28
C ASN A 378 -22.71 12.07 3.62
N TYR A 379 -22.72 13.40 3.75
CA TYR A 379 -23.76 14.27 3.20
C TYR A 379 -23.29 15.08 1.99
N ASN A 380 -21.99 15.26 1.81
CA ASN A 380 -21.39 15.93 0.66
C ASN A 380 -20.04 15.30 0.28
N PRO A 381 -20.03 14.14 -0.40
CA PRO A 381 -18.80 13.44 -0.76
C PRO A 381 -17.83 14.25 -1.64
N LYS A 382 -18.36 15.17 -2.48
CA LYS A 382 -17.54 16.02 -3.35
C LYS A 382 -16.62 16.96 -2.57
N ARG A 383 -17.02 17.36 -1.36
CA ARG A 383 -16.27 18.23 -0.46
C ARG A 383 -15.88 17.52 0.83
N ASN A 384 -15.77 16.19 0.81
CA ASN A 384 -15.50 15.36 1.99
C ASN A 384 -16.35 15.77 3.20
N GLY A 385 -17.62 16.19 2.95
CA GLY A 385 -18.55 16.62 3.98
C GLY A 385 -19.20 15.43 4.65
N TYR A 386 -18.92 15.25 5.95
CA TYR A 386 -19.52 14.19 6.75
C TYR A 386 -19.72 14.59 8.21
N ALA A 387 -20.68 13.97 8.85
CA ALA A 387 -20.82 13.97 10.30
C ALA A 387 -20.49 12.55 10.82
N GLU A 388 -19.71 12.46 11.88
CA GLU A 388 -19.28 11.17 12.44
C GLU A 388 -19.46 11.14 13.96
N ILE A 389 -20.02 10.04 14.42
CA ILE A 389 -20.07 9.68 15.84
C ILE A 389 -19.14 8.50 16.03
N SER A 390 -18.18 8.61 16.93
CA SER A 390 -17.22 7.55 17.23
C SER A 390 -17.24 7.18 18.70
N TRP A 391 -17.29 5.87 18.98
CA TRP A 391 -17.04 5.33 20.30
C TRP A 391 -15.79 4.48 20.24
N ALA A 392 -14.89 4.68 21.20
CA ALA A 392 -13.70 3.86 21.29
C ALA A 392 -13.19 3.79 22.73
N ASN A 393 -12.45 2.73 23.00
CA ASN A 393 -11.54 2.74 24.12
C ASN A 393 -10.12 3.07 23.61
N GLY A 394 -9.51 4.07 24.24
CA GLY A 394 -8.16 4.52 23.93
C GLY A 394 -7.08 3.72 24.63
N ASN A 395 -5.89 4.29 24.64
CA ASN A 395 -4.71 3.71 25.22
C ASN A 395 -4.80 3.56 26.75
N ARG A 396 -4.00 2.67 27.29
CA ARG A 396 -3.65 2.70 28.70
C ARG A 396 -2.58 3.77 28.90
N ILE A 397 -2.88 4.69 29.80
CA ILE A 397 -2.07 5.90 30.01
C ILE A 397 -1.67 5.96 31.47
N ASN A 398 -0.48 6.48 31.71
CA ASN A 398 -0.02 6.82 33.03
C ASN A 398 0.70 8.17 32.99
N SER A 399 0.91 8.78 34.14
CA SER A 399 1.66 10.02 34.26
C SER A 399 2.89 9.81 35.14
N GLY A 400 4.01 10.51 34.82
CA GLY A 400 5.24 10.37 35.56
C GLY A 400 5.07 10.91 36.99
N SER A 401 4.40 12.08 37.20
CA SER A 401 4.15 12.63 38.52
C SER A 401 3.30 11.70 39.39
N LEU A 402 2.30 11.04 38.80
CA LEU A 402 1.51 10.02 39.48
C LEU A 402 2.37 8.80 39.84
N ILE A 403 3.26 8.38 38.95
CA ILE A 403 4.21 7.31 39.24
C ILE A 403 5.12 7.68 40.38
N ASP A 404 5.69 8.86 40.33
CA ASP A 404 6.62 9.36 41.36
C ASP A 404 5.92 9.52 42.72
N ASP A 405 4.72 10.10 42.77
CA ASP A 405 3.90 10.22 43.97
C ASP A 405 3.56 8.86 44.63
N ILE A 406 3.20 7.87 43.81
CA ILE A 406 2.91 6.51 44.30
C ILE A 406 4.21 5.82 44.74
N HIS A 407 5.32 5.99 44.03
CA HIS A 407 6.59 5.41 44.42
C HIS A 407 7.15 6.04 45.71
N GLU A 408 6.94 7.34 45.93
CA GLU A 408 7.29 7.99 47.17
C GLU A 408 6.46 7.45 48.35
N ARG A 409 5.18 7.20 48.16
CA ARG A 409 4.26 6.72 49.22
C ARG A 409 4.39 5.21 49.50
N ILE A 410 4.64 4.40 48.52
CA ILE A 410 4.60 2.94 48.63
C ILE A 410 6.00 2.33 48.46
N GLY A 411 6.81 2.88 47.54
CA GLY A 411 8.15 2.40 47.22
C GLY A 411 8.41 2.26 45.70
N PRO A 412 9.70 2.35 45.27
CA PRO A 412 10.06 2.46 43.85
C PRO A 412 9.79 1.21 43.02
N ASN A 413 9.61 0.05 43.65
CA ASN A 413 9.35 -1.22 42.92
C ASN A 413 7.86 -1.51 42.75
N PHE A 414 6.98 -0.61 43.19
CA PHE A 414 5.56 -0.80 43.07
C PHE A 414 5.07 -0.59 41.62
N ASN A 415 4.25 -1.52 41.13
CA ASN A 415 3.68 -1.41 39.79
C ASN A 415 2.47 -0.47 39.81
N VAL A 416 2.64 0.74 39.33
CA VAL A 416 1.60 1.78 39.31
C VAL A 416 0.49 1.42 38.34
N PRO A 417 -0.78 1.47 38.77
CA PRO A 417 -1.90 1.13 37.90
C PRO A 417 -2.09 2.16 36.78
N GLU A 418 -2.25 1.64 35.56
CA GLU A 418 -2.55 2.44 34.38
C GLU A 418 -4.02 2.87 34.36
N PHE A 419 -4.30 3.96 33.64
CA PHE A 419 -5.66 4.42 33.37
C PHE A 419 -6.12 3.94 31.98
N LYS A 420 -7.33 3.40 31.92
CA LYS A 420 -8.00 3.02 30.67
C LYS A 420 -8.79 4.21 30.16
N ASP A 421 -8.52 4.65 28.93
CA ASP A 421 -9.28 5.71 28.27
C ASP A 421 -10.47 5.13 27.52
N GLU A 422 -11.65 5.70 27.70
CA GLU A 422 -12.85 5.50 26.88
C GLU A 422 -13.25 6.87 26.36
N TYR A 423 -13.50 6.96 25.05
CA TYR A 423 -13.91 8.23 24.48
C TYR A 423 -15.10 8.13 23.55
N PHE A 424 -15.84 9.20 23.52
CA PHE A 424 -16.92 9.46 22.60
C PHE A 424 -16.61 10.75 21.85
N GLN A 425 -16.76 10.74 20.54
CA GLN A 425 -16.49 11.88 19.71
C GLN A 425 -17.64 12.10 18.73
N LEU A 426 -18.08 13.33 18.58
CA LEU A 426 -18.99 13.78 17.52
C LEU A 426 -18.30 14.86 16.75
N VAL A 427 -18.08 14.66 15.46
CA VAL A 427 -17.40 15.62 14.58
C VAL A 427 -18.18 15.85 13.30
N ASN A 428 -18.02 17.05 12.77
CA ASN A 428 -18.44 17.43 11.42
C ASN A 428 -17.20 17.89 10.65
N ASN A 429 -17.02 17.38 9.46
CA ASN A 429 -15.91 17.70 8.57
C ASN A 429 -16.40 18.27 7.25
N VAL A 430 -15.68 19.25 6.73
CA VAL A 430 -15.94 19.81 5.40
C VAL A 430 -14.67 20.39 4.79
N VAL A 431 -14.45 20.10 3.52
CA VAL A 431 -13.47 20.80 2.68
C VAL A 431 -14.11 22.07 2.16
N ALA A 432 -13.82 23.19 2.81
CA ALA A 432 -14.36 24.50 2.43
C ALA A 432 -13.80 24.98 1.10
N PHE A 433 -12.48 24.80 0.90
CA PHE A 433 -11.74 25.07 -0.32
C PHE A 433 -10.74 23.93 -0.56
N ASP A 434 -10.23 23.77 -1.77
CA ASP A 434 -9.25 22.72 -2.11
C ASP A 434 -7.98 22.75 -1.23
N TRP A 435 -7.70 23.91 -0.63
CA TRP A 435 -6.59 24.14 0.28
C TRP A 435 -6.97 24.17 1.76
N LEU A 436 -8.27 24.13 2.12
CA LEU A 436 -8.78 24.30 3.49
C LEU A 436 -9.81 23.22 3.84
N GLU A 437 -9.48 22.39 4.80
CA GLU A 437 -10.38 21.43 5.45
C GLU A 437 -10.61 21.83 6.90
N ILE A 438 -11.84 21.79 7.36
CA ILE A 438 -12.25 22.16 8.72
C ILE A 438 -13.00 20.97 9.33
N THR A 439 -12.55 20.55 10.49
CA THR A 439 -13.25 19.60 11.34
C THR A 439 -13.59 20.27 12.65
N ASN A 440 -14.85 20.23 13.05
CA ASN A 440 -15.30 20.76 14.33
C ASN A 440 -16.21 19.75 15.03
N GLY A 441 -16.21 19.76 16.35
CA GLY A 441 -17.00 18.80 17.10
C GLY A 441 -16.83 18.90 18.60
N ILE A 442 -17.18 17.80 19.25
CA ILE A 442 -17.04 17.62 20.69
C ILE A 442 -16.37 16.28 20.96
N VAL A 443 -15.57 16.21 22.01
CA VAL A 443 -14.99 14.99 22.52
C VAL A 443 -15.26 14.84 24.01
N TYR A 444 -15.56 13.62 24.41
CA TYR A 444 -15.74 13.24 25.80
C TYR A 444 -14.79 12.09 26.12
N HIS A 445 -13.89 12.29 27.09
CA HIS A 445 -13.01 11.27 27.62
C HIS A 445 -13.41 10.85 29.03
N ARG A 446 -13.30 9.56 29.27
CA ARG A 446 -13.48 8.95 30.57
C ARG A 446 -12.32 8.00 30.83
N ARG A 447 -11.46 8.40 31.76
CA ARG A 447 -10.26 7.65 32.15
C ARG A 447 -10.44 7.05 33.52
N ARG A 448 -10.33 5.74 33.60
CA ARG A 448 -10.52 4.97 34.82
C ARG A 448 -9.25 4.22 35.18
N SER A 449 -8.84 4.30 36.45
CA SER A 449 -7.76 3.47 36.96
C SER A 449 -8.07 1.99 36.84
N SER A 450 -7.08 1.20 36.45
CA SER A 450 -7.15 -0.27 36.41
C SER A 450 -7.26 -0.87 37.83
N ASN A 451 -6.83 -0.15 38.87
CA ASN A 451 -6.96 -0.52 40.28
C ASN A 451 -7.55 0.63 41.11
N ARG A 452 -8.90 0.70 41.13
CA ARG A 452 -9.62 1.75 41.85
C ARG A 452 -9.44 1.67 43.38
N GLY A 453 -9.42 0.46 43.92
CA GLY A 453 -9.27 0.29 45.37
C GLY A 453 -7.99 0.87 45.90
N LEU A 454 -6.89 0.73 45.17
CA LEU A 454 -5.61 1.35 45.52
C LEU A 454 -5.69 2.88 45.45
N MET A 455 -6.28 3.42 44.38
CA MET A 455 -6.41 4.86 44.22
C MET A 455 -7.23 5.50 45.36
N GLY A 456 -8.33 4.84 45.76
CA GLY A 456 -9.14 5.25 46.90
C GLY A 456 -8.37 5.21 48.25
N GLN A 457 -7.56 4.17 48.48
CA GLN A 457 -6.70 4.07 49.66
C GLN A 457 -5.63 5.17 49.73
N LEU A 458 -5.14 5.62 48.58
CA LEU A 458 -4.16 6.69 48.48
C LEU A 458 -4.77 8.10 48.44
N ASN A 459 -6.10 8.23 48.53
CA ASN A 459 -6.86 9.46 48.34
C ASN A 459 -6.58 10.12 46.98
N LEU A 460 -6.31 9.30 45.95
CA LEU A 460 -6.08 9.75 44.58
C LEU A 460 -7.37 9.55 43.74
N PRO A 461 -7.62 10.39 42.73
CA PRO A 461 -8.80 10.24 41.88
C PRO A 461 -8.85 8.90 41.15
N GLU A 462 -9.94 8.16 41.29
CA GLU A 462 -10.17 6.88 40.62
C GLU A 462 -10.56 7.04 39.15
N GLU A 463 -11.11 8.21 38.80
CA GLU A 463 -11.66 8.49 37.49
C GLU A 463 -11.51 9.96 37.10
N TYR A 464 -11.10 10.19 35.87
CA TYR A 464 -11.01 11.51 35.22
C TYR A 464 -12.01 11.60 34.08
N ARG A 465 -12.73 12.71 33.99
CA ARG A 465 -13.70 12.99 32.92
C ARG A 465 -13.43 14.35 32.30
N SER A 466 -13.49 14.42 30.98
CA SER A 466 -13.43 15.67 30.26
C SER A 466 -14.51 15.73 29.16
N PHE A 467 -15.13 16.87 29.02
CA PHE A 467 -16.00 17.21 27.91
C PHE A 467 -15.47 18.46 27.25
N ALA A 468 -15.11 18.39 25.99
CA ALA A 468 -14.45 19.48 25.29
C ALA A 468 -14.96 19.64 23.85
N PRO A 469 -15.36 20.86 23.44
CA PRO A 469 -15.40 21.20 22.03
C PRO A 469 -14.00 21.16 21.45
N MET A 470 -13.93 20.74 20.20
CA MET A 470 -12.69 20.65 19.42
C MET A 470 -12.86 21.28 18.04
N ALA A 471 -11.77 21.82 17.52
CA ALA A 471 -11.66 22.30 16.17
C ALA A 471 -10.30 21.91 15.57
N THR A 472 -10.31 21.39 14.35
CA THR A 472 -9.11 21.09 13.59
C THR A 472 -9.19 21.81 12.25
N ILE A 473 -8.14 22.55 11.93
CA ILE A 473 -7.98 23.23 10.65
C ILE A 473 -6.81 22.58 9.94
N ARG A 474 -7.03 22.12 8.72
CA ARG A 474 -6.00 21.52 7.87
C ARG A 474 -5.85 22.37 6.61
N LEU A 475 -4.64 22.86 6.40
CA LEU A 475 -4.26 23.69 5.28
C LEU A 475 -3.33 22.95 4.33
N MET A 476 -3.62 22.99 3.04
CA MET A 476 -2.81 22.47 1.95
C MET A 476 -2.53 23.59 0.94
N PRO A 477 -1.56 24.48 1.20
CA PRO A 477 -1.40 25.75 0.46
C PRO A 477 -1.26 25.56 -1.06
N TRP A 478 -0.67 24.44 -1.50
CA TRP A 478 -0.56 24.07 -2.91
C TRP A 478 -0.48 22.54 -3.09
N LYS A 479 -0.78 22.07 -4.28
CA LYS A 479 -0.65 20.65 -4.66
C LYS A 479 0.78 20.19 -4.42
N LYS A 480 0.97 19.10 -3.65
CA LYS A 480 2.28 18.55 -3.22
C LYS A 480 3.07 19.46 -2.24
N GLY A 481 2.45 20.48 -1.67
CA GLY A 481 3.01 21.30 -0.60
C GLY A 481 2.93 20.63 0.78
N PRO A 482 3.38 21.33 1.82
CA PRO A 482 3.22 20.88 3.18
C PRO A 482 1.74 20.85 3.57
N VAL A 483 1.40 19.88 4.39
CA VAL A 483 0.11 19.84 5.09
C VAL A 483 0.31 20.45 6.46
N LEU A 484 -0.39 21.54 6.74
CA LEU A 484 -0.36 22.22 8.03
C LEU A 484 -1.65 21.90 8.77
N THR A 485 -1.55 21.50 10.02
CA THR A 485 -2.72 21.15 10.84
C THR A 485 -2.65 21.93 12.14
N ALA A 486 -3.76 22.54 12.54
CA ALA A 486 -3.94 23.19 13.84
C ALA A 486 -5.11 22.53 14.56
N ASN A 487 -4.87 22.01 15.75
CA ASN A 487 -5.87 21.39 16.61
C ASN A 487 -6.08 22.26 17.83
N TYR A 488 -7.33 22.50 18.15
CA TYR A 488 -7.74 23.23 19.34
C TYR A 488 -8.77 22.42 20.13
N GLU A 489 -8.59 22.36 21.44
CA GLU A 489 -9.51 21.68 22.34
C GLU A 489 -9.56 22.40 23.68
N ARG A 490 -10.78 22.71 24.14
CA ARG A 490 -10.98 23.38 25.41
C ARG A 490 -12.08 22.71 26.22
N ARG A 491 -11.76 22.35 27.44
CA ARG A 491 -12.73 21.76 28.35
C ARG A 491 -13.79 22.75 28.82
N PHE A 492 -15.08 22.34 28.82
CA PHE A 492 -16.16 23.06 29.50
C PHE A 492 -16.38 22.54 30.92
N PRO A 493 -16.42 23.47 31.92
CA PRO A 493 -16.64 23.08 33.32
C PRO A 493 -18.07 22.57 33.55
N ASN A 494 -18.21 21.61 34.49
CA ASN A 494 -19.49 21.11 35.02
C ASN A 494 -20.42 20.39 34.01
N VAL A 495 -20.00 20.18 32.76
CA VAL A 495 -20.75 19.40 31.79
C VAL A 495 -20.36 17.93 31.92
N PHE A 496 -21.33 17.04 32.02
CA PHE A 496 -21.16 15.56 32.17
C PHE A 496 -20.21 15.18 33.33
N LYS A 497 -20.25 15.93 34.45
CA LYS A 497 -19.37 15.70 35.62
C LYS A 497 -17.87 15.78 35.26
N SER A 498 -17.52 16.64 34.31
CA SER A 498 -16.13 16.86 33.92
C SER A 498 -15.33 17.47 35.09
N ASN A 499 -14.24 16.78 35.50
CA ASN A 499 -13.38 17.18 36.60
C ASN A 499 -11.98 17.68 36.17
N LEU A 500 -11.68 17.59 34.86
CA LEU A 500 -10.45 18.14 34.29
C LEU A 500 -10.65 19.60 33.83
N LYS A 501 -9.61 20.42 33.89
CA LYS A 501 -9.61 21.77 33.31
C LYS A 501 -8.37 21.94 32.44
N TYR A 502 -8.57 22.17 31.15
CA TYR A 502 -7.47 22.42 30.21
C TYR A 502 -7.95 23.18 28.97
N GLU A 503 -6.99 23.83 28.31
CA GLU A 503 -7.11 24.37 26.98
C GLU A 503 -5.82 24.05 26.24
N ARG A 504 -5.94 23.29 25.12
CA ARG A 504 -4.82 22.72 24.39
C ARG A 504 -4.79 23.22 22.95
N TRP A 505 -3.60 23.58 22.53
CA TRP A 505 -3.27 23.93 21.16
C TRP A 505 -2.19 22.99 20.63
N GLU A 506 -2.37 22.47 19.45
CA GLU A 506 -1.36 21.65 18.76
C GLU A 506 -1.26 22.07 17.29
N PHE A 507 -0.04 22.22 16.82
CA PHE A 507 0.30 22.55 15.44
C PHE A 507 1.18 21.45 14.89
N ASP A 508 0.93 21.05 13.64
CA ASP A 508 1.69 20.03 12.94
C ASP A 508 1.89 20.45 11.48
N ALA A 509 3.07 20.18 10.95
CA ALA A 509 3.42 20.40 9.55
C ALA A 509 4.14 19.19 9.01
N SER A 510 3.73 18.66 7.87
CA SER A 510 4.37 17.49 7.27
C SER A 510 4.39 17.59 5.76
N GLN A 511 5.43 17.03 5.15
CA GLN A 511 5.53 16.94 3.69
C GLN A 511 6.35 15.72 3.28
N LYS A 512 5.88 15.05 2.21
CA LYS A 512 6.60 13.98 1.50
C LYS A 512 7.18 14.56 0.20
N ILE A 513 8.50 14.59 0.08
CA ILE A 513 9.23 15.17 -1.06
C ILE A 513 9.86 14.03 -1.85
N LYS A 514 9.40 13.81 -3.09
CA LYS A 514 10.03 12.86 -4.02
C LYS A 514 11.30 13.48 -4.61
N LEU A 515 12.47 13.09 -4.10
CA LEU A 515 13.76 13.50 -4.64
C LEU A 515 14.09 12.82 -5.98
N SER A 516 13.66 11.56 -6.13
CA SER A 516 13.68 10.80 -7.38
C SER A 516 12.67 9.67 -7.31
N SER A 517 12.62 8.81 -8.34
CA SER A 517 11.65 7.71 -8.42
C SER A 517 11.71 6.73 -7.23
N LEU A 518 12.90 6.55 -6.65
CA LEU A 518 13.14 5.64 -5.51
C LEU A 518 13.67 6.35 -4.27
N ARG A 519 13.67 7.68 -4.25
CA ARG A 519 14.19 8.46 -3.12
C ARG A 519 13.10 9.38 -2.61
N LEU A 520 12.77 9.21 -1.37
CA LEU A 520 11.74 9.97 -0.68
C LEU A 520 12.34 10.62 0.58
N LEU A 521 12.10 11.90 0.73
CA LEU A 521 12.40 12.64 1.95
C LEU A 521 11.07 12.98 2.63
N ASN A 522 10.86 12.50 3.85
CA ASN A 522 9.71 12.86 4.66
C ASN A 522 10.18 13.71 5.82
N TRP A 523 9.48 14.80 6.08
CA TRP A 523 9.67 15.56 7.30
C TRP A 523 8.34 15.87 7.96
N ARG A 524 8.37 15.93 9.28
CA ARG A 524 7.24 16.34 10.11
C ARG A 524 7.75 17.16 11.27
N GLY A 525 7.13 18.31 11.51
CA GLY A 525 7.41 19.16 12.65
C GLY A 525 6.13 19.50 13.37
N GLY A 526 6.18 19.66 14.69
CA GLY A 526 4.97 19.98 15.44
C GLY A 526 5.29 20.60 16.77
N ALA A 527 4.34 21.37 17.28
CA ALA A 527 4.38 21.99 18.60
C ALA A 527 3.02 21.89 19.25
N GLY A 528 2.99 21.78 20.56
CA GLY A 528 1.76 21.84 21.33
C GLY A 528 1.99 22.45 22.68
N PHE A 529 0.97 23.08 23.21
CA PHE A 529 1.01 23.72 24.53
C PHE A 529 -0.38 23.82 25.13
N TYR A 530 -0.40 23.98 26.47
CA TYR A 530 -1.59 24.28 27.23
C TYR A 530 -1.57 25.75 27.64
N THR A 531 -2.65 26.48 27.36
CA THR A 531 -2.86 27.85 27.81
C THR A 531 -3.53 27.92 29.19
N SER A 532 -4.21 26.84 29.58
CA SER A 532 -4.81 26.69 30.88
C SER A 532 -4.79 25.21 31.28
N ARG A 533 -4.21 24.90 32.42
CA ARG A 533 -4.14 23.57 32.99
C ARG A 533 -4.24 23.65 34.50
N SER A 534 -5.26 23.05 35.13
CA SER A 534 -5.47 23.13 36.58
C SER A 534 -5.16 21.84 37.32
N THR A 535 -4.83 20.77 36.60
CA THR A 535 -4.49 19.48 37.20
C THR A 535 -3.15 19.01 36.66
N GLU A 536 -2.33 18.45 37.49
CA GLU A 536 -1.06 17.81 37.11
C GLU A 536 -1.30 16.50 36.32
N TYR A 537 -2.53 16.05 36.23
CA TYR A 537 -2.91 14.83 35.62
C TYR A 537 -3.29 15.01 34.12
N PHE A 538 -2.72 14.20 33.36
CA PHE A 538 -2.56 13.99 31.96
C PHE A 538 -3.81 14.19 31.08
N VAL A 539 -3.68 15.13 30.19
CA VAL A 539 -4.42 15.16 28.94
C VAL A 539 -3.42 14.92 27.84
N ASP A 540 -3.64 13.89 27.03
CA ASP A 540 -2.69 13.54 25.98
C ASP A 540 -2.67 14.59 24.89
N TYR A 541 -1.50 14.85 24.38
CA TYR A 541 -1.38 15.45 23.08
C TYR A 541 -1.81 14.48 21.98
N THR A 542 -2.67 14.92 21.06
CA THR A 542 -3.19 14.07 19.98
C THR A 542 -2.11 13.53 19.06
N ASN A 543 -1.02 14.28 18.93
CA ASN A 543 0.11 13.93 18.07
C ASN A 543 1.02 12.81 18.60
N PHE A 544 0.79 12.34 19.83
CA PHE A 544 1.57 11.26 20.46
C PHE A 544 0.72 10.02 20.76
N ARG A 545 -0.51 9.96 20.26
CA ARG A 545 -1.35 8.78 20.49
C ARG A 545 -0.78 7.56 19.77
N ASP A 546 -0.57 6.50 20.53
CA ASP A 546 -0.28 5.20 20.01
C ASP A 546 -1.57 4.49 19.60
N GLU A 547 -1.50 3.67 18.57
CA GLU A 547 -2.60 2.80 18.21
C GLU A 547 -2.55 1.48 18.99
N ASN A 548 -3.69 1.10 19.59
CA ASN A 548 -3.78 -0.11 20.40
C ASN A 548 -3.94 -1.39 19.58
N LEU A 549 -4.37 -1.25 18.34
CA LEU A 549 -4.62 -2.37 17.44
C LEU A 549 -3.66 -2.30 16.26
N PRO A 550 -3.30 -3.43 15.68
CA PRO A 550 -2.45 -3.45 14.50
C PRO A 550 -3.01 -2.55 13.40
N THR A 551 -2.23 -1.60 12.91
CA THR A 551 -2.60 -0.70 11.80
C THR A 551 -2.48 -1.40 10.45
N GLY A 552 -1.92 -2.58 10.44
CA GLY A 552 -1.60 -3.33 9.24
C GLY A 552 -0.33 -2.78 8.59
N TRP A 553 -0.41 -2.55 7.29
CA TRP A 553 0.73 -2.03 6.51
C TRP A 553 0.92 -0.53 6.59
N GLU A 554 -0.01 0.18 7.23
CA GLU A 554 0.05 1.63 7.44
C GLU A 554 0.91 2.04 8.62
N ASP A 555 1.59 1.10 9.28
CA ASP A 555 2.52 1.38 10.38
C ASP A 555 3.73 2.14 9.86
N GLU A 556 3.53 3.43 9.63
CA GLU A 556 4.57 4.34 9.20
C GLU A 556 5.51 4.63 10.37
N TRP A 557 6.75 4.17 10.28
CA TRP A 557 7.80 4.52 11.24
C TRP A 557 8.23 5.98 11.10
N THR A 558 7.81 6.62 10.02
CA THR A 558 8.09 8.01 9.70
C THR A 558 7.17 8.95 10.49
N GLY A 559 7.75 9.89 11.21
CA GLY A 559 6.98 10.91 11.92
C GLY A 559 6.43 10.46 13.28
N GLN A 560 6.94 9.35 13.82
CA GLN A 560 6.64 8.85 15.16
C GLN A 560 7.92 8.52 15.90
N PHE A 561 7.89 8.67 17.23
CA PHE A 561 8.94 8.17 18.11
C PHE A 561 8.77 6.66 18.31
N GLN A 562 9.86 5.91 18.31
CA GLN A 562 9.85 4.45 18.41
C GLN A 562 10.19 3.94 19.83
N LEU A 563 10.91 4.75 20.61
CA LEU A 563 11.42 4.40 21.93
C LEU A 563 10.96 5.36 23.03
N LEU A 564 10.14 6.36 22.69
CA LEU A 564 9.66 7.36 23.63
C LEU A 564 8.62 6.76 24.57
N ASP A 565 8.83 6.92 25.87
CA ASP A 565 7.86 6.53 26.88
C ASP A 565 6.81 7.64 27.08
N SER A 566 5.53 7.26 27.11
CA SER A 566 4.41 8.18 27.27
C SER A 566 4.45 9.00 28.55
N LYS A 567 5.05 8.47 29.62
CA LYS A 567 5.22 9.18 30.90
C LYS A 567 5.97 10.52 30.77
N TRP A 568 6.80 10.70 29.73
CA TRP A 568 7.62 11.90 29.59
C TRP A 568 6.86 13.08 28.99
N TYR A 569 5.92 12.85 28.07
CA TYR A 569 5.21 13.93 27.40
C TYR A 569 3.81 14.21 27.97
N ASN A 570 3.22 13.27 28.69
CA ASN A 570 1.88 13.43 29.25
C ASN A 570 1.76 14.54 30.30
N GLU A 571 2.86 14.96 30.87
CA GLU A 571 2.92 16.00 31.90
C GLU A 571 3.42 17.33 31.40
N SER A 572 4.05 17.39 30.25
CA SER A 572 4.62 18.62 29.70
C SER A 572 3.52 19.62 29.38
N GLU A 573 3.74 20.88 29.80
CA GLU A 573 2.87 21.98 29.41
C GLU A 573 3.06 22.38 27.96
N TYR A 574 4.20 22.03 27.36
CA TYR A 574 4.51 22.26 25.96
C TYR A 574 5.45 21.19 25.41
N TYR A 575 5.40 21.03 24.11
CA TYR A 575 6.40 20.25 23.35
C TYR A 575 6.75 20.92 22.03
N LEU A 576 7.95 20.63 21.55
CA LEU A 576 8.40 20.88 20.19
C LEU A 576 9.00 19.59 19.65
N ARG A 577 8.54 19.11 18.49
CA ARG A 577 9.04 17.88 17.88
C ARG A 577 9.44 18.08 16.44
N GLY A 578 10.38 17.27 15.98
CA GLY A 578 10.76 17.16 14.58
C GLY A 578 11.10 15.73 14.22
N HIS A 579 10.70 15.32 13.02
CA HIS A 579 11.01 14.01 12.44
C HIS A 579 11.50 14.20 11.04
N LEU A 580 12.53 13.45 10.67
CA LEU A 580 13.09 13.40 9.34
C LEU A 580 13.34 11.95 8.97
N SER A 581 12.92 11.53 7.78
CA SER A 581 13.34 10.25 7.23
C SER A 581 13.75 10.38 5.77
N LEU A 582 14.79 9.65 5.41
CA LEU A 582 15.29 9.54 4.05
C LEU A 582 15.19 8.08 3.62
N GLU A 583 14.41 7.85 2.57
CA GLU A 583 14.26 6.54 1.95
C GLU A 583 15.05 6.49 0.64
N SER A 584 15.80 5.42 0.42
CA SER A 584 16.54 5.17 -0.82
C SER A 584 16.94 3.71 -0.89
N PRO A 585 16.95 3.05 -2.06
CA PRO A 585 17.45 1.68 -2.19
C PRO A 585 18.97 1.57 -2.09
N LEU A 586 19.68 2.67 -1.94
CA LEU A 586 21.13 2.79 -2.05
C LEU A 586 21.69 3.74 -0.99
N LEU A 587 21.54 3.40 0.30
CA LEU A 587 22.18 4.15 1.39
C LEU A 587 23.46 3.46 1.87
N ALA A 588 23.35 2.25 2.39
CA ALA A 588 24.47 1.49 2.93
C ALA A 588 24.45 0.01 2.50
N LEU A 589 23.43 -0.75 2.91
CA LEU A 589 23.33 -2.19 2.63
C LEU A 589 23.10 -2.50 1.16
N GLY A 590 22.38 -1.65 0.43
CA GLY A 590 22.15 -1.80 -1.01
C GLY A 590 23.43 -1.83 -1.85
N TRP A 591 24.54 -1.31 -1.33
CA TRP A 591 25.85 -1.36 -1.99
C TRP A 591 26.61 -2.65 -1.70
N THR A 592 26.23 -3.43 -0.72
CA THR A 592 26.95 -4.66 -0.33
C THR A 592 26.63 -5.81 -1.29
N PRO A 593 27.63 -6.56 -1.78
CA PRO A 593 27.42 -7.62 -2.75
C PRO A 593 26.55 -8.78 -2.23
N LEU A 594 26.59 -9.08 -0.93
CA LEU A 594 25.92 -10.20 -0.32
C LEU A 594 24.49 -9.88 0.11
N VAL A 595 24.28 -8.72 0.75
CA VAL A 595 23.00 -8.34 1.36
C VAL A 595 22.18 -7.44 0.44
N GLY A 596 22.83 -6.62 -0.38
CA GLY A 596 22.17 -5.67 -1.27
C GLY A 596 21.18 -6.30 -2.26
N HIS A 597 21.35 -7.60 -2.53
CA HIS A 597 20.41 -8.38 -3.34
C HIS A 597 19.01 -8.53 -2.69
N PHE A 598 18.96 -8.50 -1.37
CA PHE A 598 17.71 -8.68 -0.62
C PHE A 598 17.06 -7.36 -0.21
N VAL A 599 17.75 -6.24 -0.37
CA VAL A 599 17.30 -4.92 0.08
C VAL A 599 16.55 -4.22 -1.04
N GLU A 600 15.28 -3.88 -0.83
CA GLU A 600 14.47 -3.08 -1.76
C GLU A 600 14.58 -1.59 -1.44
N THR A 601 14.45 -1.22 -0.17
CA THR A 601 14.53 0.16 0.30
C THR A 601 15.23 0.21 1.63
N GLU A 602 16.07 1.20 1.80
CA GLU A 602 16.74 1.53 3.06
C GLU A 602 16.21 2.85 3.58
N MET A 603 16.15 3.02 4.89
CA MET A 603 15.61 4.21 5.54
C MET A 603 16.52 4.66 6.68
N ILE A 604 16.74 5.96 6.75
CA ILE A 604 17.40 6.61 7.89
C ILE A 604 16.35 7.47 8.57
N TYR A 605 16.27 7.38 9.88
CA TYR A 605 15.35 8.15 10.72
C TYR A 605 16.12 9.03 11.69
N ALA A 606 15.62 10.22 11.88
CA ALA A 606 16.07 11.12 12.92
C ALA A 606 14.85 11.83 13.51
N SER A 607 14.73 11.81 14.84
CA SER A 607 13.63 12.45 15.56
C SER A 607 14.17 13.21 16.75
N ILE A 608 13.57 14.36 17.02
CA ILE A 608 13.92 15.23 18.14
C ILE A 608 12.67 15.65 18.89
N LEU A 609 12.77 15.80 20.21
CA LEU A 609 11.72 16.27 21.11
C LEU A 609 12.30 17.17 22.18
N GLY A 610 11.73 18.35 22.30
CA GLY A 610 11.93 19.25 23.46
C GLY A 610 10.63 19.29 24.26
N ILE A 611 10.73 19.03 25.56
CA ILE A 611 9.60 19.07 26.50
C ILE A 611 10.09 19.72 27.81
N GLN A 612 9.17 20.17 28.66
CA GLN A 612 9.44 20.97 29.81
C GLN A 612 10.44 20.36 30.82
N HIS A 613 10.33 19.06 31.10
CA HIS A 613 11.11 18.38 32.14
C HIS A 613 12.33 17.61 31.60
N THR A 614 12.35 17.27 30.29
CA THR A 614 13.48 16.63 29.63
C THR A 614 14.01 17.54 28.55
N HIS A 615 15.15 18.19 28.83
CA HIS A 615 15.64 19.27 27.97
C HIS A 615 15.77 18.91 26.49
N PHE A 616 16.28 17.73 26.17
CA PHE A 616 16.42 17.33 24.76
C PHE A 616 16.41 15.81 24.65
N TYR A 617 15.40 15.28 23.96
CA TYR A 617 15.33 13.88 23.60
C TYR A 617 15.54 13.74 22.10
N SER A 618 16.28 12.74 21.68
CA SER A 618 16.47 12.43 20.27
C SER A 618 16.52 10.93 20.02
N GLU A 619 16.04 10.54 18.85
CA GLU A 619 16.15 9.18 18.34
C GLU A 619 16.80 9.19 16.96
N VAL A 620 17.64 8.21 16.72
CA VAL A 620 18.16 7.91 15.39
C VAL A 620 17.88 6.46 15.09
N GLY A 621 17.59 6.17 13.84
CA GLY A 621 17.29 4.81 13.39
C GLY A 621 17.78 4.54 11.99
N TYR A 622 18.02 3.28 11.72
CA TYR A 622 18.31 2.76 10.39
C TYR A 622 17.48 1.51 10.18
N GLY A 623 16.86 1.40 9.04
CA GLY A 623 16.06 0.27 8.66
C GLY A 623 16.19 -0.08 7.19
N PHE A 624 15.75 -1.27 6.86
CA PHE A 624 15.58 -1.69 5.47
C PHE A 624 14.33 -2.54 5.30
N THR A 625 13.84 -2.53 4.08
CA THR A 625 12.69 -3.31 3.65
C THR A 625 13.11 -4.25 2.53
N ASN A 626 12.62 -5.46 2.57
CA ASN A 626 12.66 -6.39 1.46
C ASN A 626 11.23 -6.87 1.13
N ARG A 627 11.09 -7.81 0.19
CA ARG A 627 9.79 -8.38 -0.20
C ARG A 627 9.05 -9.14 0.92
N TYR A 628 9.74 -9.55 1.98
CA TYR A 628 9.18 -10.39 3.04
C TYR A 628 8.94 -9.63 4.32
N PHE A 629 9.85 -8.73 4.67
CA PHE A 629 9.80 -8.00 5.94
C PHE A 629 10.49 -6.64 5.86
N SER A 630 10.12 -5.77 6.78
CA SER A 630 10.87 -4.57 7.15
C SER A 630 11.49 -4.76 8.51
N THR A 631 12.70 -4.28 8.69
CA THR A 631 13.35 -4.24 10.00
C THR A 631 14.02 -2.90 10.21
N GLY A 632 14.00 -2.42 11.43
CA GLY A 632 14.67 -1.19 11.84
C GLY A 632 15.26 -1.31 13.22
N VAL A 633 16.37 -0.64 13.42
CA VAL A 633 17.05 -0.48 14.69
C VAL A 633 17.06 0.98 15.08
N PHE A 634 16.81 1.27 16.34
CA PHE A 634 16.65 2.62 16.85
C PHE A 634 17.47 2.77 18.13
N ALA A 635 18.05 3.93 18.30
CA ALA A 635 18.75 4.33 19.50
C ALA A 635 18.21 5.67 19.98
N SER A 636 17.96 5.80 21.26
CA SER A 636 17.49 7.04 21.88
C SER A 636 18.53 7.65 22.80
N PHE A 637 18.50 8.95 22.86
CA PHE A 637 19.42 9.76 23.65
C PHE A 637 18.64 10.82 24.43
N LEU A 638 19.01 11.01 25.69
CA LEU A 638 18.50 12.06 26.55
C LEU A 638 19.65 12.97 26.95
N ASN A 639 19.54 14.26 26.62
CA ASN A 639 20.61 15.24 26.87
C ASN A 639 21.99 14.75 26.36
N HIS A 640 22.01 14.19 25.11
CA HIS A 640 23.16 13.59 24.44
C HIS A 640 23.74 12.32 25.09
N LYS A 641 23.10 11.78 26.13
CA LYS A 641 23.49 10.51 26.74
C LYS A 641 22.62 9.40 26.17
N PHE A 642 23.24 8.27 25.85
CA PHE A 642 22.52 7.08 25.40
C PHE A 642 21.50 6.63 26.46
N GLN A 643 20.26 6.41 26.04
CA GLN A 643 19.16 6.04 26.92
C GLN A 643 18.72 4.60 26.70
N SER A 644 18.38 4.26 25.46
CA SER A 644 17.86 2.95 25.13
C SER A 644 18.10 2.56 23.68
N PHE A 645 17.98 1.29 23.41
CA PHE A 645 18.05 0.69 22.07
C PHE A 645 16.85 -0.22 21.85
N GLY A 646 16.33 -0.22 20.67
CA GLY A 646 15.22 -1.09 20.29
C GLY A 646 15.27 -1.49 18.83
N CYS A 647 14.55 -2.55 18.51
CA CYS A 647 14.35 -2.99 17.13
C CYS A 647 12.87 -3.17 16.84
N LYS A 648 12.51 -2.93 15.58
CA LYS A 648 11.17 -3.13 15.05
C LYS A 648 11.24 -4.07 13.87
N PHE A 649 10.28 -4.95 13.77
CA PHE A 649 10.16 -5.92 12.68
C PHE A 649 8.71 -5.98 12.22
N THR A 650 8.48 -5.92 10.92
CA THR A 650 7.14 -6.00 10.31
C THR A 650 7.18 -6.95 9.14
N ILE A 651 6.15 -7.78 8.98
CA ILE A 651 6.04 -8.70 7.86
C ILE A 651 5.43 -7.94 6.67
N GLU A 652 6.15 -7.88 5.54
CA GLU A 652 5.77 -7.10 4.34
C GLU A 652 5.12 -7.94 3.23
N ILE A 653 5.03 -9.25 3.40
CA ILE A 653 4.59 -10.20 2.37
C ILE A 653 3.24 -9.81 1.73
N PHE A 654 2.40 -9.09 2.46
CA PHE A 654 1.03 -8.79 2.05
C PHE A 654 0.81 -7.31 1.67
N LYS A 655 1.84 -6.49 1.73
CA LYS A 655 1.72 -5.03 1.59
C LYS A 655 1.28 -4.57 0.20
N ARG A 656 1.48 -5.41 -0.80
CA ARG A 656 1.32 -5.03 -2.21
C ARG A 656 0.22 -5.79 -2.96
N TRP A 657 -0.55 -6.60 -2.26
CA TRP A 657 -1.58 -7.46 -2.84
C TRP A 657 -3.01 -7.03 -2.54
#